data_0fa4ea3a3f7ab9555de10c353e612227
#
_entry.id   0fa4ea3a3f7ab9555de10c353e612227
#
_cell.length_a   1.000
_cell.length_b   1.000
_cell.length_c   1.000
_cell.angle_alpha   90.00
_cell.angle_beta   90.00
_cell.angle_gamma   90.00
#
_symmetry.space_group_name_H-M   'P 1'
#
loop_
_entity.id
_entity.type
_entity.pdbx_description
1 polymer ?
#
loop_
_entity_poly.entity_id
_entity_poly.type
_entity_poly.pdbx_seq_one_letter_code
_entity_poly.pdbx_strand_id
1 'polypeptide(L)'
;LLGYLFSSSTGIVVFLAAGLAGIASVPVGAFGAQASTQEADKTAAVPADPAEPVYRVVSPLGDPTVQMIAMAPRLDSLAGKTVCLIWNHTFKSNITLPAIGDSLKKKYPDLKVVPYTEIDAAVRAAGGERSWTDEAILQAVLKGKDCSAVISGNGGCGICTPNAARTVIAAEKMGIPGVVVTGPGFDNQARATGIDHGVPSLQVAVYPGLFDLHSNAQLQQYSNLVVVPQVIQALTKPIPEKDTIAGRAKDVVFTGSIDAVNRYFADCNWSDGLAIVPPTVEKIEEFLKYTGYSPDEEIAVLPSANLRATPWNIAANGVMAGCRPEHMPVLIAAVKAMGNPAFRLSMTGGSTHSFIHFYLVNGPLARQLQIDYGQGLIAHSTNQVIGRALGLIERNIAGYRIKESQMGTFGKTQSWVLAEDEEFLAKIGWNSYHVEKGFSQDVSTVVAASSAVWGQNLAPATSDPETVMQLIAYGVTHGEFSGSGMIDSRRYLLLTPGVAEMLAAAGYTRRGLIGDVTKNARRITYEWAFSKVHGSLGRVWKSFEAELARCMREPGAEKGKLPPWYPRFDGWEDIVTTPAVTPGRLQIIVCGDPNRNKVQTLAGGMGGAIEEIRLPANWDELMKEAGYRPLSEFVELNRILLHYQHTRMHC
;
A
#
# COMPACT_ATOMS: atom_id res chain seq x y z
N LEU A 1 16.17 -14.48 -49.68
CA LEU A 1 16.69 -13.55 -50.70
C LEU A 1 16.90 -12.18 -50.06
N LEU A 2 18.13 -11.66 -50.25
CA LEU A 2 18.70 -10.38 -49.90
C LEU A 2 19.10 -10.15 -48.46
N GLY A 3 20.41 -10.37 -48.30
CA GLY A 3 21.27 -9.88 -47.29
C GLY A 3 21.72 -8.44 -47.55
N TYR A 4 22.09 -7.81 -46.48
CA TYR A 4 23.02 -6.68 -46.50
C TYR A 4 24.08 -6.89 -45.43
N LEU A 5 25.28 -7.10 -45.93
CA LEU A 5 26.55 -6.92 -45.26
C LEU A 5 26.84 -5.43 -45.09
N PHE A 6 27.30 -4.99 -43.94
CA PHE A 6 28.17 -3.82 -43.81
C PHE A 6 29.34 -4.13 -42.92
N SER A 7 30.51 -3.93 -43.51
CA SER A 7 31.81 -4.11 -42.93
C SER A 7 32.27 -2.88 -42.12
N SER A 8 33.08 -3.19 -41.13
CA SER A 8 34.07 -2.42 -40.43
C SER A 8 34.61 -1.12 -41.03
N SER A 9 34.85 -0.11 -40.20
CA SER A 9 36.17 0.56 -40.12
C SER A 9 36.33 1.36 -38.83
N THR A 10 37.43 1.10 -38.23
CA THR A 10 38.19 1.68 -37.12
C THR A 10 38.34 3.18 -37.23
N GLY A 11 38.19 3.89 -36.10
CA GLY A 11 38.65 5.26 -35.93
C GLY A 11 38.98 5.55 -34.48
N ILE A 12 40.21 5.23 -34.08
CA ILE A 12 40.82 5.65 -32.83
C ILE A 12 41.17 7.14 -32.96
N VAL A 13 40.64 7.98 -32.08
CA VAL A 13 41.21 9.32 -31.85
C VAL A 13 41.69 9.41 -30.41
N VAL A 14 43.02 9.38 -30.28
CA VAL A 14 43.75 9.69 -29.08
C VAL A 14 43.78 11.21 -28.92
N PHE A 15 43.37 11.71 -27.77
CA PHE A 15 43.82 13.03 -27.31
C PHE A 15 44.63 12.86 -26.04
N LEU A 16 45.89 13.20 -26.21
CA LEU A 16 46.90 13.28 -25.17
C LEU A 16 46.73 14.53 -24.31
N ALA A 17 47.10 14.35 -23.06
CA ALA A 17 47.14 15.25 -21.93
C ALA A 17 47.81 16.60 -22.17
N ALA A 18 47.37 17.61 -21.44
CA ALA A 18 48.22 18.55 -20.71
C ALA A 18 47.34 19.48 -19.83
N GLY A 19 47.76 19.67 -18.57
CA GLY A 19 47.28 20.80 -17.78
C GLY A 19 46.86 20.46 -16.34
N LEU A 20 47.84 20.18 -15.49
CA LEU A 20 47.77 20.38 -14.04
C LEU A 20 47.56 21.87 -13.74
N ALA A 21 46.55 22.24 -13.00
CA ALA A 21 46.58 23.19 -11.87
C ALA A 21 45.16 23.65 -11.51
N GLY A 22 44.81 23.59 -10.24
CA GLY A 22 43.67 24.29 -9.70
C GLY A 22 42.61 23.36 -9.07
N ILE A 23 43.00 22.61 -8.02
CA ILE A 23 41.99 22.06 -7.09
C ILE A 23 41.58 23.24 -6.18
N ALA A 24 40.56 23.96 -6.63
CA ALA A 24 39.79 24.79 -5.73
C ALA A 24 38.84 23.86 -4.95
N SER A 25 39.05 23.76 -3.66
CA SER A 25 38.14 23.11 -2.71
C SER A 25 36.77 23.77 -2.81
N VAL A 26 35.86 23.09 -3.46
CA VAL A 26 34.43 23.41 -3.35
C VAL A 26 34.00 22.94 -1.95
N PRO A 27 33.50 23.80 -1.07
CA PRO A 27 32.97 23.36 0.19
C PRO A 27 31.74 22.48 -0.14
N VAL A 28 31.72 21.27 0.38
CA VAL A 28 30.52 20.43 0.45
C VAL A 28 29.52 21.21 1.29
N GLY A 29 28.70 22.00 0.60
CA GLY A 29 27.53 22.61 1.20
C GLY A 29 26.65 21.49 1.70
N ALA A 30 26.51 21.40 3.02
CA ALA A 30 25.49 20.62 3.64
C ALA A 30 24.15 21.05 3.03
N PHE A 31 23.56 20.20 2.20
CA PHE A 31 22.14 20.25 1.93
C PHE A 31 21.42 19.81 3.21
N GLY A 32 21.53 20.64 4.25
CA GLY A 32 20.55 20.71 5.27
C GLY A 32 19.29 21.24 4.60
N ALA A 33 18.31 20.37 4.38
CA ALA A 33 16.95 20.83 4.22
C ALA A 33 16.59 21.56 5.52
N GLN A 34 16.86 22.85 5.56
CA GLN A 34 16.14 23.74 6.44
C GLN A 34 14.69 23.67 5.94
N ALA A 35 13.91 22.84 6.60
CA ALA A 35 12.50 23.11 6.74
C ALA A 35 12.47 24.52 7.38
N SER A 36 12.31 25.53 6.54
CA SER A 36 11.97 26.84 6.99
C SER A 36 10.61 26.69 7.67
N THR A 37 10.61 26.57 8.98
CA THR A 37 9.47 26.94 9.80
C THR A 37 9.30 28.45 9.63
N GLN A 38 8.79 28.86 8.48
CA GLN A 38 7.98 30.04 8.45
C GLN A 38 6.72 29.65 9.20
N GLU A 39 6.62 30.09 10.44
CA GLU A 39 5.34 30.42 11.03
C GLU A 39 4.68 31.38 10.05
N ALA A 40 3.98 30.83 9.05
CA ALA A 40 3.02 31.59 8.30
C ALA A 40 1.99 32.00 9.33
N ASP A 41 1.91 33.31 9.55
CA ASP A 41 0.81 33.94 10.26
C ASP A 41 -0.48 33.42 9.61
N LYS A 42 -1.09 32.40 10.25
CA LYS A 42 -2.19 31.63 9.70
C LYS A 42 -3.50 32.42 9.60
N THR A 43 -3.43 33.71 9.90
CA THR A 43 -4.58 34.63 9.87
C THR A 43 -4.48 35.76 8.84
N ALA A 44 -3.39 35.83 8.07
CA ALA A 44 -3.29 36.83 7.02
C ALA A 44 -4.24 36.47 5.85
N ALA A 45 -5.45 37.00 5.88
CA ALA A 45 -6.35 37.00 4.73
C ALA A 45 -5.65 37.70 3.56
N VAL A 46 -5.39 37.00 2.47
CA VAL A 46 -5.03 37.62 1.20
C VAL A 46 -6.23 38.51 0.81
N PRO A 47 -6.04 39.80 0.49
CA PRO A 47 -7.13 40.64 0.04
C PRO A 47 -7.78 39.98 -1.19
N ALA A 48 -9.02 39.52 -1.06
CA ALA A 48 -9.79 39.02 -2.18
C ALA A 48 -10.20 40.19 -3.07
N ASP A 49 -10.21 39.97 -4.38
CA ASP A 49 -10.92 40.85 -5.32
C ASP A 49 -12.37 40.93 -4.80
N PRO A 50 -12.95 42.14 -4.63
CA PRO A 50 -14.30 42.30 -4.12
C PRO A 50 -15.40 41.54 -4.89
N ALA A 51 -15.07 41.02 -6.07
CA ALA A 51 -15.96 40.24 -6.94
C ALA A 51 -15.74 38.71 -6.82
N GLU A 52 -14.66 38.24 -6.14
CA GLU A 52 -14.35 36.79 -6.08
C GLU A 52 -15.01 36.11 -4.85
N PRO A 53 -15.70 34.97 -5.03
CA PRO A 53 -16.28 34.26 -3.90
C PRO A 53 -15.22 33.79 -2.89
N VAL A 54 -15.51 33.97 -1.60
CA VAL A 54 -14.66 33.53 -0.49
C VAL A 54 -15.24 32.28 0.16
N TYR A 55 -14.39 31.26 0.36
CA TYR A 55 -14.77 30.00 0.94
C TYR A 55 -14.17 29.83 2.34
N ARG A 56 -14.98 29.39 3.30
CA ARG A 56 -14.57 28.98 4.64
C ARG A 56 -14.49 27.46 4.63
N VAL A 57 -13.28 26.91 4.68
CA VAL A 57 -13.04 25.49 4.51
C VAL A 57 -12.61 24.81 5.80
N VAL A 58 -13.04 23.58 5.98
CA VAL A 58 -12.72 22.76 7.16
C VAL A 58 -11.61 21.75 6.86
N SER A 59 -11.03 21.22 7.94
CA SER A 59 -9.99 20.18 7.87
C SER A 59 -10.54 18.89 7.26
N PRO A 60 -9.81 18.23 6.32
CA PRO A 60 -10.18 16.92 5.79
C PRO A 60 -9.64 15.77 6.64
N LEU A 61 -8.92 16.06 7.72
CA LEU A 61 -8.24 15.07 8.55
C LEU A 61 -9.21 14.30 9.44
N GLY A 62 -8.85 13.08 9.80
CA GLY A 62 -9.53 12.34 10.86
C GLY A 62 -9.14 12.83 12.25
N ASP A 63 -9.93 12.46 13.27
CA ASP A 63 -9.64 12.79 14.65
C ASP A 63 -8.60 11.81 15.23
N PRO A 64 -7.59 12.31 15.98
CA PRO A 64 -6.62 11.44 16.65
C PRO A 64 -7.29 10.50 17.65
N THR A 65 -6.91 9.23 17.64
CA THR A 65 -7.35 8.22 18.62
C THR A 65 -6.31 7.96 19.70
N VAL A 66 -5.09 8.52 19.54
CA VAL A 66 -3.94 8.28 20.42
C VAL A 66 -3.57 9.58 21.14
N GLN A 67 -3.32 9.49 22.44
CA GLN A 67 -2.82 10.62 23.22
C GLN A 67 -1.30 10.73 23.05
N MET A 68 -0.81 11.97 22.92
CA MET A 68 0.63 12.23 22.91
C MET A 68 1.20 12.08 24.31
N ILE A 69 2.35 11.41 24.41
CA ILE A 69 3.09 11.20 25.64
C ILE A 69 4.39 12.01 25.66
N ALA A 70 4.87 12.34 26.83
CA ALA A 70 6.20 12.91 26.99
C ALA A 70 7.26 11.87 26.57
N MET A 71 8.31 12.32 25.90
CA MET A 71 9.45 11.48 25.54
C MET A 71 10.16 10.97 26.81
N ALA A 72 10.67 9.74 26.76
CA ALA A 72 11.50 9.20 27.83
C ALA A 72 12.70 10.14 28.10
N PRO A 73 13.10 10.34 29.38
CA PRO A 73 14.30 11.11 29.69
C PRO A 73 15.54 10.55 28.97
N ARG A 74 16.33 11.44 28.37
CA ARG A 74 17.61 11.04 27.76
C ARG A 74 18.63 10.72 28.83
N LEU A 75 19.56 9.83 28.51
CA LEU A 75 20.62 9.40 29.42
C LEU A 75 21.72 10.47 29.50
N ASP A 76 22.29 10.72 30.67
CA ASP A 76 23.45 11.60 30.80
C ASP A 76 24.67 11.04 30.08
N SER A 77 24.84 9.72 30.07
CA SER A 77 25.90 8.98 29.42
C SER A 77 25.45 7.54 29.15
N LEU A 78 26.11 6.89 28.21
CA LEU A 78 25.95 5.45 27.97
C LEU A 78 26.86 4.59 28.86
N ALA A 79 27.81 5.18 29.62
CA ALA A 79 28.70 4.45 30.49
C ALA A 79 27.90 3.70 31.57
N GLY A 80 28.19 2.43 31.80
CA GLY A 80 27.53 1.57 32.79
C GLY A 80 26.06 1.23 32.47
N LYS A 81 25.53 1.62 31.33
CA LYS A 81 24.13 1.37 30.92
C LYS A 81 23.99 0.05 30.15
N THR A 82 22.75 -0.40 30.01
CA THR A 82 22.38 -1.56 29.17
C THR A 82 21.66 -1.09 27.93
N VAL A 83 22.24 -1.31 26.75
CA VAL A 83 21.64 -1.01 25.45
C VAL A 83 21.14 -2.30 24.82
N CYS A 84 19.86 -2.36 24.49
CA CYS A 84 19.21 -3.49 23.86
C CYS A 84 19.05 -3.26 22.35
N LEU A 85 19.54 -4.20 21.54
CA LEU A 85 19.44 -4.15 20.09
C LEU A 85 18.21 -4.96 19.63
N ILE A 86 17.39 -4.37 18.78
CA ILE A 86 16.16 -5.02 18.29
C ILE A 86 16.21 -5.13 16.76
N TRP A 87 16.05 -6.34 16.27
CA TRP A 87 16.06 -6.66 14.86
C TRP A 87 14.64 -6.72 14.27
N ASN A 88 14.41 -6.03 13.17
CA ASN A 88 13.17 -6.13 12.40
C ASN A 88 13.22 -7.20 11.28
N HIS A 89 14.23 -8.06 11.28
CA HIS A 89 14.46 -9.17 10.35
C HIS A 89 14.63 -8.79 8.87
N THR A 90 15.01 -7.54 8.58
CA THR A 90 15.17 -7.04 7.20
C THR A 90 16.40 -6.15 7.05
N PHE A 91 16.76 -5.81 5.82
CA PHE A 91 17.75 -4.80 5.46
C PHE A 91 19.13 -4.97 6.11
N LYS A 92 19.60 -6.22 6.20
CA LYS A 92 20.93 -6.54 6.75
C LYS A 92 21.20 -5.94 8.14
N SER A 93 20.14 -5.73 8.95
CA SER A 93 20.31 -5.23 10.31
C SER A 93 21.04 -6.22 11.22
N ASN A 94 21.07 -7.50 10.86
CA ASN A 94 21.96 -8.51 11.46
C ASN A 94 23.45 -8.23 11.26
N ILE A 95 23.84 -7.29 10.42
CA ILE A 95 25.22 -6.81 10.22
C ILE A 95 25.41 -5.45 10.90
N THR A 96 24.47 -4.51 10.69
CA THR A 96 24.61 -3.14 11.19
C THR A 96 24.44 -3.04 12.71
N LEU A 97 23.46 -3.77 13.30
CA LEU A 97 23.24 -3.72 14.74
C LEU A 97 24.43 -4.24 15.56
N PRO A 98 25.05 -5.39 15.26
CA PRO A 98 26.28 -5.79 15.92
C PRO A 98 27.41 -4.77 15.76
N ALA A 99 27.63 -4.21 14.56
CA ALA A 99 28.65 -3.20 14.32
C ALA A 99 28.43 -1.95 15.20
N ILE A 100 27.18 -1.49 15.34
CA ILE A 100 26.81 -0.38 16.23
C ILE A 100 27.11 -0.76 17.69
N GLY A 101 26.69 -1.93 18.14
CA GLY A 101 26.93 -2.42 19.52
C GLY A 101 28.41 -2.50 19.86
N ASP A 102 29.23 -3.07 18.96
CA ASP A 102 30.68 -3.19 19.14
C ASP A 102 31.38 -1.83 19.17
N SER A 103 30.96 -0.89 18.33
CA SER A 103 31.49 0.47 18.30
C SER A 103 31.12 1.24 19.58
N LEU A 104 29.91 1.06 20.11
CA LEU A 104 29.51 1.64 21.39
C LEU A 104 30.32 1.07 22.55
N LYS A 105 30.56 -0.25 22.61
CA LYS A 105 31.42 -0.89 23.63
C LYS A 105 32.84 -0.39 23.58
N LYS A 106 33.40 -0.16 22.40
CA LYS A 106 34.76 0.44 22.28
C LYS A 106 34.83 1.83 22.88
N LYS A 107 33.74 2.62 22.72
CA LYS A 107 33.70 3.99 23.23
C LYS A 107 33.30 4.06 24.70
N TYR A 108 32.53 3.13 25.19
CA TYR A 108 32.07 3.00 26.57
C TYR A 108 32.34 1.56 27.07
N PRO A 109 33.55 1.28 27.62
CA PRO A 109 33.95 -0.08 27.97
C PRO A 109 33.00 -0.78 28.99
N ASP A 110 32.36 0.00 29.85
CA ASP A 110 31.41 -0.51 30.86
C ASP A 110 29.98 -0.69 30.35
N LEU A 111 29.75 -0.40 29.08
CA LEU A 111 28.45 -0.55 28.44
C LEU A 111 28.11 -2.04 28.26
N LYS A 112 26.95 -2.44 28.75
CA LYS A 112 26.37 -3.74 28.43
C LYS A 112 25.52 -3.64 27.18
N VAL A 113 25.77 -4.50 26.19
CA VAL A 113 24.96 -4.62 24.98
C VAL A 113 24.25 -5.96 25.00
N VAL A 114 22.92 -5.93 24.98
CA VAL A 114 22.08 -7.12 24.79
C VAL A 114 21.83 -7.29 23.30
N PRO A 115 22.35 -8.36 22.68
CA PRO A 115 22.22 -8.55 21.25
C PRO A 115 20.79 -8.89 20.84
N TYR A 116 20.41 -8.55 19.61
CA TYR A 116 19.07 -8.82 19.08
C TYR A 116 18.68 -10.30 19.13
N THR A 117 19.64 -11.23 19.06
CA THR A 117 19.40 -12.67 19.16
C THR A 117 18.84 -13.07 20.53
N GLU A 118 19.27 -12.42 21.60
CA GLU A 118 18.74 -12.63 22.96
C GLU A 118 17.34 -12.01 23.12
N ILE A 119 17.11 -10.83 22.54
CA ILE A 119 15.78 -10.21 22.55
C ILE A 119 14.78 -11.08 21.79
N ASP A 120 15.13 -11.52 20.58
CA ASP A 120 14.27 -12.41 19.78
C ASP A 120 13.98 -13.74 20.48
N ALA A 121 14.99 -14.32 21.13
CA ALA A 121 14.79 -15.55 21.90
C ALA A 121 13.85 -15.35 23.08
N ALA A 122 13.99 -14.22 23.82
CA ALA A 122 13.14 -13.89 24.95
C ALA A 122 11.69 -13.59 24.51
N VAL A 123 11.49 -12.88 23.40
CA VAL A 123 10.16 -12.61 22.82
C VAL A 123 9.46 -13.93 22.46
N ARG A 124 10.15 -14.84 21.78
CA ARG A 124 9.60 -16.16 21.44
C ARG A 124 9.29 -17.00 22.68
N ALA A 125 10.17 -17.00 23.68
CA ALA A 125 9.94 -17.71 24.93
C ALA A 125 8.70 -17.18 25.71
N ALA A 126 8.40 -15.89 25.55
CA ALA A 126 7.20 -15.27 26.11
C ALA A 126 5.93 -15.45 25.25
N GLY A 127 5.99 -16.25 24.17
CA GLY A 127 4.85 -16.52 23.28
C GLY A 127 4.67 -15.51 22.13
N GLY A 128 5.55 -14.52 21.99
CA GLY A 128 5.52 -13.57 20.89
C GLY A 128 6.11 -14.14 19.59
N GLU A 129 5.57 -13.77 18.46
CA GLU A 129 6.12 -14.17 17.16
C GLU A 129 7.35 -13.31 16.80
N ARG A 130 7.23 -12.00 16.94
CA ARG A 130 8.28 -11.00 16.61
C ARG A 130 8.20 -9.80 17.53
N SER A 131 9.31 -9.10 17.70
CA SER A 131 9.44 -7.96 18.63
C SER A 131 8.46 -6.79 18.37
N TRP A 132 7.89 -6.67 17.18
CA TRP A 132 6.94 -5.59 16.84
C TRP A 132 5.48 -6.03 16.74
N THR A 133 5.17 -7.31 16.98
CA THR A 133 3.81 -7.85 16.86
C THR A 133 3.01 -7.72 18.14
N ASP A 134 3.69 -7.71 19.28
CA ASP A 134 3.06 -7.59 20.60
C ASP A 134 3.86 -6.63 21.48
N GLU A 135 3.28 -5.45 21.72
CA GLU A 135 3.91 -4.39 22.51
C GLU A 135 4.13 -4.83 23.97
N ALA A 136 3.16 -5.52 24.57
CA ALA A 136 3.23 -5.92 25.98
C ALA A 136 4.31 -6.97 26.22
N ILE A 137 4.44 -7.95 25.31
CA ILE A 137 5.51 -8.96 25.36
C ILE A 137 6.88 -8.28 25.24
N LEU A 138 7.05 -7.37 24.28
CA LEU A 138 8.31 -6.66 24.11
C LEU A 138 8.66 -5.85 25.37
N GLN A 139 7.70 -5.11 25.93
CA GLN A 139 7.89 -4.33 27.15
C GLN A 139 8.33 -5.20 28.33
N ALA A 140 7.71 -6.37 28.53
CA ALA A 140 8.11 -7.32 29.56
C ALA A 140 9.55 -7.83 29.33
N VAL A 141 9.94 -8.13 28.10
CA VAL A 141 11.30 -8.54 27.74
C VAL A 141 12.31 -7.44 28.01
N LEU A 142 12.04 -6.19 27.61
CA LEU A 142 12.93 -5.05 27.83
C LEU A 142 13.16 -4.81 29.33
N LYS A 143 12.09 -4.90 30.14
CA LYS A 143 12.18 -4.82 31.58
C LYS A 143 13.00 -5.96 32.17
N GLY A 144 12.76 -7.21 31.75
CA GLY A 144 13.50 -8.38 32.25
C GLY A 144 15.00 -8.41 31.87
N LYS A 145 15.38 -7.64 30.85
CA LYS A 145 16.78 -7.46 30.42
C LYS A 145 17.44 -6.19 30.97
N ASP A 146 16.74 -5.44 31.84
CA ASP A 146 17.20 -4.17 32.42
C ASP A 146 17.68 -3.16 31.36
N CYS A 147 16.96 -3.08 30.23
CA CYS A 147 17.33 -2.18 29.14
C CYS A 147 17.23 -0.71 29.57
N SER A 148 18.35 0.01 29.50
CA SER A 148 18.41 1.46 29.75
C SER A 148 18.17 2.27 28.48
N ALA A 149 18.39 1.69 27.31
CA ALA A 149 18.11 2.27 26.02
C ALA A 149 17.89 1.19 24.94
N VAL A 150 17.24 1.56 23.85
CA VAL A 150 16.92 0.67 22.73
C VAL A 150 17.41 1.22 21.41
N ILE A 151 18.00 0.35 20.57
CA ILE A 151 18.34 0.64 19.17
C ILE A 151 17.63 -0.38 18.30
N SER A 152 16.77 0.07 17.40
CA SER A 152 16.02 -0.80 16.49
C SER A 152 16.29 -0.48 15.03
N GLY A 153 16.31 -1.46 14.15
CA GLY A 153 16.51 -1.26 12.71
C GLY A 153 16.54 -2.59 11.94
N ASN A 154 16.72 -2.50 10.60
CA ASN A 154 16.83 -1.27 9.81
C ASN A 154 15.50 -0.94 9.11
N GLY A 155 15.12 0.33 9.12
CA GLY A 155 14.02 0.83 8.29
C GLY A 155 14.50 1.12 6.87
N GLY A 156 14.02 0.38 5.88
CA GLY A 156 14.38 0.55 4.47
C GLY A 156 13.22 0.21 3.51
N CYS A 157 12.02 0.06 4.03
CA CYS A 157 10.79 -0.09 3.24
C CYS A 157 9.57 0.43 4.01
N GLY A 158 8.47 0.62 3.30
CA GLY A 158 7.24 1.17 3.85
C GLY A 158 6.54 0.34 4.94
N ILE A 159 6.93 -0.92 5.12
CA ILE A 159 6.44 -1.81 6.17
C ILE A 159 7.48 -1.98 7.28
N CYS A 160 8.75 -2.14 6.89
CA CYS A 160 9.83 -2.45 7.83
C CYS A 160 10.17 -1.27 8.73
N THR A 161 10.06 -0.05 8.22
CA THR A 161 10.32 1.17 8.98
C THR A 161 9.31 1.37 10.11
N PRO A 162 7.98 1.31 9.88
CA PRO A 162 7.00 1.33 10.96
C PRO A 162 7.18 0.20 11.97
N ASN A 163 7.58 -1.00 11.54
CA ASN A 163 7.84 -2.11 12.45
C ASN A 163 9.02 -1.81 13.39
N ALA A 164 10.14 -1.30 12.87
CA ALA A 164 11.27 -0.86 13.68
C ALA A 164 10.88 0.30 14.62
N ALA A 165 10.08 1.27 14.12
CA ALA A 165 9.60 2.38 14.92
C ALA A 165 8.73 1.94 16.11
N ARG A 166 7.78 0.99 15.88
CA ARG A 166 6.90 0.48 16.95
C ARG A 166 7.67 -0.13 18.12
N THR A 167 8.82 -0.77 17.88
CA THR A 167 9.63 -1.33 18.98
C THR A 167 10.29 -0.23 19.83
N VAL A 168 10.69 0.86 19.21
CA VAL A 168 11.22 2.04 19.92
C VAL A 168 10.09 2.78 20.65
N ILE A 169 8.92 2.92 20.02
CA ILE A 169 7.73 3.50 20.64
C ILE A 169 7.33 2.73 21.92
N ALA A 170 7.37 1.39 21.86
CA ALA A 170 7.11 0.55 23.03
C ALA A 170 8.08 0.84 24.19
N ALA A 171 9.36 1.09 23.89
CA ALA A 171 10.36 1.46 24.89
C ALA A 171 10.13 2.88 25.44
N GLU A 172 9.86 3.88 24.56
CA GLU A 172 9.59 5.27 24.97
C GLU A 172 8.39 5.36 25.92
N LYS A 173 7.34 4.58 25.66
CA LYS A 173 6.17 4.47 26.57
C LYS A 173 6.50 3.93 27.97
N MET A 174 7.62 3.21 28.11
CA MET A 174 8.13 2.72 29.40
C MET A 174 9.10 3.69 30.07
N GLY A 175 9.39 4.84 29.49
CA GLY A 175 10.43 5.75 29.94
C GLY A 175 11.85 5.30 29.56
N ILE A 176 12.01 4.40 28.60
CA ILE A 176 13.29 3.92 28.08
C ILE A 176 13.57 4.64 26.75
N PRO A 177 14.62 5.48 26.67
CA PRO A 177 14.94 6.20 25.44
C PRO A 177 15.35 5.25 24.32
N GLY A 178 14.90 5.54 23.09
CA GLY A 178 15.21 4.70 21.95
C GLY A 178 15.53 5.48 20.68
N VAL A 179 16.11 4.77 19.70
CA VAL A 179 16.43 5.31 18.38
C VAL A 179 16.17 4.27 17.30
N VAL A 180 15.57 4.72 16.21
CA VAL A 180 15.33 3.90 15.01
C VAL A 180 16.44 4.14 14.00
N VAL A 181 17.05 3.09 13.47
CA VAL A 181 18.02 3.17 12.36
C VAL A 181 17.27 3.00 11.05
N THR A 182 17.37 3.98 10.14
CA THR A 182 16.70 3.97 8.83
C THR A 182 17.67 4.25 7.69
N GLY A 183 17.30 3.84 6.47
CA GLY A 183 17.91 4.38 5.25
C GLY A 183 17.38 5.79 4.94
N PRO A 184 18.02 6.50 3.96
CA PRO A 184 17.60 7.84 3.55
C PRO A 184 16.15 7.86 3.06
N GLY A 185 15.41 8.89 3.46
CA GLY A 185 14.01 9.09 3.10
C GLY A 185 12.98 8.31 3.94
N PHE A 186 13.44 7.32 4.74
CA PHE A 186 12.56 6.58 5.66
C PHE A 186 12.51 7.18 7.07
N ASP A 187 13.34 8.16 7.35
CA ASP A 187 13.33 8.91 8.62
C ASP A 187 12.01 9.66 8.83
N ASN A 188 11.45 10.29 7.80
CA ASN A 188 10.15 10.94 7.86
C ASN A 188 9.04 9.93 8.19
N GLN A 189 9.07 8.74 7.58
CA GLN A 189 8.10 7.69 7.88
C GLN A 189 8.23 7.17 9.31
N ALA A 190 9.45 7.00 9.83
CA ALA A 190 9.64 6.61 11.23
C ALA A 190 9.08 7.67 12.18
N ARG A 191 9.32 8.96 11.91
CA ARG A 191 8.78 10.08 12.72
C ARG A 191 7.27 10.17 12.63
N ALA A 192 6.68 10.03 11.42
CA ALA A 192 5.24 9.96 11.25
C ALA A 192 4.63 8.81 12.06
N THR A 193 5.24 7.61 12.01
CA THR A 193 4.82 6.48 12.84
C THR A 193 4.90 6.82 14.34
N GLY A 194 5.90 7.57 14.78
CA GLY A 194 5.99 8.05 16.15
C GLY A 194 4.78 8.90 16.53
N ILE A 195 4.46 9.90 15.73
CA ILE A 195 3.29 10.78 15.92
C ILE A 195 1.98 9.95 15.96
N ASP A 196 1.81 9.05 14.99
CA ASP A 196 0.65 8.17 14.86
C ASP A 196 0.42 7.26 16.07
N HIS A 197 1.46 7.04 16.86
CA HIS A 197 1.43 6.20 18.08
C HIS A 197 1.68 6.98 19.37
N GLY A 198 1.59 8.30 19.34
CA GLY A 198 1.66 9.16 20.52
C GLY A 198 3.07 9.55 20.96
N VAL A 199 4.11 9.30 20.15
CA VAL A 199 5.52 9.65 20.43
C VAL A 199 5.99 10.70 19.41
N PRO A 200 5.75 12.01 19.66
CA PRO A 200 5.84 13.05 18.62
C PRO A 200 7.27 13.37 18.16
N SER A 201 8.26 13.08 18.99
CA SER A 201 9.68 13.39 18.71
C SER A 201 10.56 12.15 18.64
N LEU A 202 10.03 11.06 18.04
CA LEU A 202 10.75 9.79 17.88
C LEU A 202 12.13 10.02 17.25
N GLN A 203 13.17 9.52 17.90
CA GLN A 203 14.55 9.72 17.47
C GLN A 203 14.93 8.73 16.36
N VAL A 204 15.62 9.25 15.34
CA VAL A 204 16.02 8.47 14.15
C VAL A 204 17.48 8.74 13.83
N ALA A 205 18.24 7.67 13.57
CA ALA A 205 19.58 7.72 13.01
C ALA A 205 19.55 7.25 11.55
N VAL A 206 20.08 8.05 10.64
CA VAL A 206 20.02 7.79 9.19
C VAL A 206 21.33 7.18 8.71
N TYR A 207 21.27 5.97 8.17
CA TYR A 207 22.36 5.29 7.49
C TYR A 207 22.58 5.90 6.10
N PRO A 208 23.82 6.19 5.65
CA PRO A 208 24.06 6.92 4.42
C PRO A 208 24.07 5.99 3.19
N GLY A 209 22.93 5.50 2.76
CA GLY A 209 22.79 4.70 1.53
C GLY A 209 21.83 3.54 1.61
N LEU A 210 21.90 2.63 0.64
CA LEU A 210 20.99 1.51 0.50
C LEU A 210 21.59 0.26 1.15
N PHE A 211 21.00 -0.19 2.26
CA PHE A 211 21.51 -1.35 3.01
C PHE A 211 21.73 -2.59 2.16
N ASP A 212 20.80 -2.88 1.24
CA ASP A 212 20.85 -4.11 0.44
C ASP A 212 21.94 -4.12 -0.62
N LEU A 213 22.31 -2.95 -1.12
CA LEU A 213 23.31 -2.80 -2.18
C LEU A 213 24.73 -2.66 -1.62
N HIS A 214 24.89 -2.34 -0.34
CA HIS A 214 26.19 -2.23 0.29
C HIS A 214 26.73 -3.59 0.73
N SER A 215 28.06 -3.78 0.57
CA SER A 215 28.78 -4.94 1.11
C SER A 215 28.79 -4.92 2.64
N ASN A 216 29.06 -6.07 3.28
CA ASN A 216 29.13 -6.14 4.74
C ASN A 216 30.20 -5.20 5.32
N ALA A 217 31.32 -5.02 4.64
CA ALA A 217 32.36 -4.08 5.05
C ALA A 217 31.87 -2.62 5.02
N GLN A 218 31.17 -2.20 3.98
CA GLN A 218 30.56 -0.88 3.89
C GLN A 218 29.49 -0.68 4.96
N LEU A 219 28.67 -1.70 5.22
CA LEU A 219 27.64 -1.67 6.27
C LEU A 219 28.27 -1.42 7.64
N GLN A 220 29.33 -2.13 7.99
CA GLN A 220 30.08 -1.95 9.23
C GLN A 220 30.74 -0.57 9.30
N GLN A 221 31.40 -0.16 8.26
CA GLN A 221 32.11 1.13 8.19
C GLN A 221 31.13 2.30 8.39
N TYR A 222 30.05 2.37 7.62
CA TYR A 222 29.07 3.46 7.72
C TYR A 222 28.27 3.41 9.03
N SER A 223 28.00 2.23 9.56
CA SER A 223 27.39 2.11 10.88
C SER A 223 28.28 2.75 11.94
N ASN A 224 29.58 2.49 11.91
CA ASN A 224 30.53 3.01 12.90
C ASN A 224 30.77 4.52 12.74
N LEU A 225 30.97 5.00 11.51
CA LEU A 225 31.35 6.38 11.26
C LEU A 225 30.19 7.36 11.23
N VAL A 226 29.00 6.92 10.79
CA VAL A 226 27.86 7.82 10.55
C VAL A 226 26.71 7.55 11.51
N VAL A 227 26.33 6.27 11.71
CA VAL A 227 25.14 5.94 12.53
C VAL A 227 25.44 6.06 14.02
N VAL A 228 26.59 5.55 14.51
CA VAL A 228 26.94 5.56 15.94
C VAL A 228 26.94 6.97 16.56
N PRO A 229 27.53 8.01 15.93
CA PRO A 229 27.43 9.38 16.47
C PRO A 229 25.97 9.87 16.62
N GLN A 230 25.12 9.58 15.63
CA GLN A 230 23.71 9.95 15.69
C GLN A 230 22.97 9.19 16.79
N VAL A 231 23.24 7.89 16.97
CA VAL A 231 22.69 7.07 18.05
C VAL A 231 23.04 7.63 19.42
N ILE A 232 24.32 7.97 19.66
CA ILE A 232 24.76 8.57 20.92
C ILE A 232 24.02 9.89 21.15
N GLN A 233 23.96 10.76 20.15
CA GLN A 233 23.24 12.02 20.25
C GLN A 233 21.76 11.80 20.59
N ALA A 234 21.08 10.89 19.90
CA ALA A 234 19.65 10.58 20.08
C ALA A 234 19.33 10.06 21.50
N LEU A 235 20.26 9.31 22.09
CA LEU A 235 20.07 8.71 23.41
C LEU A 235 20.50 9.62 24.58
N THR A 236 21.36 10.64 24.32
CA THR A 236 21.96 11.43 25.39
C THR A 236 21.63 12.92 25.36
N LYS A 237 21.20 13.49 24.22
CA LYS A 237 20.85 14.91 24.16
C LYS A 237 19.38 15.15 24.43
N PRO A 238 19.03 16.18 25.24
CA PRO A 238 17.64 16.58 25.43
C PRO A 238 16.92 16.83 24.10
N ILE A 239 15.66 16.46 24.04
CA ILE A 239 14.80 16.66 22.87
C ILE A 239 13.95 17.90 23.14
N PRO A 240 13.93 18.89 22.22
CA PRO A 240 13.01 20.01 22.32
C PRO A 240 11.55 19.52 22.27
N GLU A 241 10.71 20.05 23.14
CA GLU A 241 9.27 19.83 23.02
C GLU A 241 8.78 20.39 21.70
N LYS A 242 7.97 19.62 21.01
CA LYS A 242 7.36 20.00 19.75
C LYS A 242 5.86 20.01 19.94
N ASP A 243 5.27 21.19 19.83
CA ASP A 243 3.81 21.32 19.81
C ASP A 243 3.28 20.67 18.54
N THR A 244 2.57 19.58 18.69
CA THR A 244 1.84 18.94 17.59
C THR A 244 0.38 19.39 17.65
N ILE A 245 0.06 20.46 16.95
CA ILE A 245 -1.32 20.87 16.74
C ILE A 245 -1.83 20.15 15.49
N ALA A 246 -2.52 19.04 15.69
CA ALA A 246 -3.40 18.50 14.65
C ALA A 246 -4.70 19.33 14.68
N GLY A 247 -5.04 19.99 13.58
CA GLY A 247 -6.34 20.65 13.44
C GLY A 247 -7.46 19.63 13.64
N ARG A 248 -8.50 19.99 14.41
CA ARG A 248 -9.67 19.11 14.60
C ARG A 248 -10.48 19.05 13.31
N ALA A 249 -11.12 17.93 13.05
CA ALA A 249 -11.85 17.66 11.80
C ALA A 249 -12.90 18.74 11.42
N LYS A 250 -13.52 19.40 12.39
CA LYS A 250 -14.55 20.44 12.18
C LYS A 250 -14.04 21.88 12.21
N ASP A 251 -12.77 22.10 12.49
CA ASP A 251 -12.23 23.47 12.56
C ASP A 251 -12.19 24.09 11.16
N VAL A 252 -12.61 25.35 11.06
CA VAL A 252 -12.33 26.16 9.88
C VAL A 252 -10.83 26.45 9.86
N VAL A 253 -10.13 25.82 8.94
CA VAL A 253 -8.66 25.88 8.86
C VAL A 253 -8.15 26.97 7.94
N PHE A 254 -9.01 27.46 7.03
CA PHE A 254 -8.65 28.52 6.09
C PHE A 254 -9.89 29.23 5.55
N THR A 255 -9.71 30.49 5.18
CA THR A 255 -10.73 31.32 4.50
C THR A 255 -10.07 32.08 3.36
N GLY A 256 -10.58 31.95 2.14
CA GLY A 256 -10.00 32.62 0.97
C GLY A 256 -10.71 32.28 -0.33
N SER A 257 -10.19 32.83 -1.43
CA SER A 257 -10.63 32.50 -2.78
C SER A 257 -10.33 31.04 -3.13
N ILE A 258 -10.90 30.52 -4.23
CA ILE A 258 -10.69 29.14 -4.65
C ILE A 258 -9.21 28.84 -4.89
N ASP A 259 -8.45 29.76 -5.47
CA ASP A 259 -7.03 29.60 -5.73
C ASP A 259 -6.22 29.59 -4.44
N ALA A 260 -6.57 30.44 -3.47
CA ALA A 260 -5.94 30.49 -2.16
C ALA A 260 -6.21 29.19 -1.36
N VAL A 261 -7.44 28.67 -1.40
CA VAL A 261 -7.81 27.38 -0.79
C VAL A 261 -6.99 26.25 -1.42
N ASN A 262 -6.89 26.18 -2.74
CA ASN A 262 -6.13 25.15 -3.43
C ASN A 262 -4.64 25.18 -3.06
N ARG A 263 -4.03 26.35 -2.99
CA ARG A 263 -2.64 26.50 -2.52
C ARG A 263 -2.48 26.05 -1.09
N TYR A 264 -3.33 26.48 -0.18
CA TYR A 264 -3.28 26.12 1.23
C TYR A 264 -3.36 24.58 1.43
N PHE A 265 -4.29 23.89 0.75
CA PHE A 265 -4.43 22.43 0.84
C PHE A 265 -3.24 21.70 0.22
N ALA A 266 -2.63 22.23 -0.85
CA ALA A 266 -1.42 21.68 -1.43
C ALA A 266 -0.21 21.83 -0.47
N ASP A 267 -0.03 23.01 0.13
CA ASP A 267 1.04 23.31 1.09
C ASP A 267 0.93 22.45 2.36
N CYS A 268 -0.30 22.17 2.81
CA CYS A 268 -0.57 21.23 3.90
C CYS A 268 -0.40 19.75 3.51
N ASN A 269 -0.09 19.43 2.24
CA ASN A 269 -0.05 18.08 1.70
C ASN A 269 -1.39 17.31 1.89
N TRP A 270 -2.52 18.03 1.85
CA TRP A 270 -3.88 17.45 1.98
C TRP A 270 -4.57 17.19 0.65
N SER A 271 -4.08 17.77 -0.46
CA SER A 271 -4.55 17.47 -1.81
C SER A 271 -3.61 16.52 -2.54
N ASP A 272 -4.10 15.97 -3.65
CA ASP A 272 -3.35 15.10 -4.57
C ASP A 272 -2.57 15.88 -5.64
N GLY A 273 -2.56 17.22 -5.54
CA GLY A 273 -1.93 18.13 -6.49
C GLY A 273 -2.88 18.61 -7.60
N LEU A 274 -4.09 18.06 -7.68
CA LEU A 274 -5.15 18.54 -8.55
C LEU A 274 -6.03 19.55 -7.80
N ALA A 275 -6.67 20.45 -8.53
CA ALA A 275 -7.64 21.39 -7.95
C ALA A 275 -8.74 20.64 -7.20
N ILE A 276 -9.11 21.15 -6.02
CA ILE A 276 -10.16 20.59 -5.19
C ILE A 276 -11.41 21.47 -5.20
N VAL A 277 -12.54 20.86 -4.93
CA VAL A 277 -13.75 21.61 -4.54
C VAL A 277 -13.60 22.00 -3.07
N PRO A 278 -13.76 23.29 -2.70
CA PRO A 278 -13.64 23.73 -1.31
C PRO A 278 -14.59 22.96 -0.37
N PRO A 279 -14.06 22.25 0.65
CA PRO A 279 -14.89 21.54 1.63
C PRO A 279 -15.46 22.51 2.67
N THR A 280 -16.57 23.18 2.32
CA THR A 280 -17.31 24.04 3.24
C THR A 280 -18.28 23.23 4.08
N VAL A 281 -18.71 23.80 5.22
CA VAL A 281 -19.68 23.17 6.13
C VAL A 281 -20.96 22.81 5.38
N GLU A 282 -21.49 23.72 4.58
CA GLU A 282 -22.73 23.56 3.83
C GLU A 282 -22.68 22.37 2.87
N LYS A 283 -21.55 22.24 2.13
CA LYS A 283 -21.38 21.11 1.22
C LYS A 283 -21.25 19.78 1.94
N ILE A 284 -20.59 19.77 3.10
CA ILE A 284 -20.48 18.56 3.92
C ILE A 284 -21.86 18.15 4.46
N GLU A 285 -22.66 19.13 4.95
CA GLU A 285 -24.01 18.88 5.43
C GLU A 285 -24.93 18.31 4.34
N GLU A 286 -24.75 18.69 3.07
CA GLU A 286 -25.44 18.07 1.95
C GLU A 286 -25.13 16.57 1.83
N PHE A 287 -23.86 16.19 1.96
CA PHE A 287 -23.45 14.77 1.94
C PHE A 287 -24.04 14.00 3.12
N LEU A 288 -24.09 14.61 4.30
CA LEU A 288 -24.60 13.96 5.51
C LEU A 288 -26.10 13.60 5.44
N LYS A 289 -26.87 14.23 4.56
CA LYS A 289 -28.28 13.84 4.31
C LYS A 289 -28.39 12.43 3.71
N TYR A 290 -27.36 11.97 2.99
CA TYR A 290 -27.34 10.67 2.29
C TYR A 290 -26.76 9.53 3.13
N THR A 291 -26.76 9.67 4.45
CA THR A 291 -26.33 8.60 5.36
C THR A 291 -27.21 8.53 6.60
N GLY A 292 -27.38 7.33 7.14
CA GLY A 292 -28.07 7.12 8.42
C GLY A 292 -27.15 7.21 9.64
N TYR A 293 -25.85 7.47 9.44
CA TYR A 293 -24.87 7.61 10.52
C TYR A 293 -24.82 9.05 11.04
N SER A 294 -24.57 9.22 12.35
CA SER A 294 -24.35 10.56 12.89
C SER A 294 -23.02 11.16 12.36
N PRO A 295 -22.89 12.51 12.27
CA PRO A 295 -21.69 13.13 11.70
C PRO A 295 -20.39 12.74 12.39
N ASP A 296 -20.42 12.42 13.69
CA ASP A 296 -19.27 12.08 14.54
C ASP A 296 -19.13 10.59 14.83
N GLU A 297 -19.99 9.76 14.26
CA GLU A 297 -19.96 8.32 14.49
C GLU A 297 -18.65 7.72 13.92
N GLU A 298 -18.00 6.86 14.72
CA GLU A 298 -16.80 6.18 14.26
C GLU A 298 -17.15 5.12 13.20
N ILE A 299 -16.74 5.35 11.97
CA ILE A 299 -16.88 4.39 10.87
C ILE A 299 -15.73 3.38 10.89
N ALA A 300 -14.51 3.86 11.10
CA ALA A 300 -13.30 3.06 11.23
C ALA A 300 -12.17 3.87 11.83
N VAL A 301 -11.18 3.20 12.43
CA VAL A 301 -9.87 3.78 12.71
C VAL A 301 -8.91 3.29 11.62
N LEU A 302 -8.35 4.23 10.85
CA LEU A 302 -7.52 3.86 9.71
C LEU A 302 -6.02 3.80 10.06
N PRO A 303 -5.33 2.70 9.77
CA PRO A 303 -3.89 2.64 9.84
C PRO A 303 -3.27 3.38 8.62
N SER A 304 -2.09 4.00 8.67
CA SER A 304 -1.12 3.96 9.78
C SER A 304 -1.31 5.11 10.79
N ALA A 305 -2.00 6.20 10.42
CA ALA A 305 -2.11 7.39 11.29
C ALA A 305 -3.01 7.16 12.52
N ASN A 306 -3.72 6.07 12.61
CA ASN A 306 -4.68 5.77 13.67
C ASN A 306 -5.70 6.91 13.89
N LEU A 307 -6.11 7.55 12.80
CA LEU A 307 -7.13 8.58 12.83
C LEU A 307 -8.52 7.96 12.65
N ARG A 308 -9.48 8.54 13.35
CA ARG A 308 -10.89 8.16 13.27
C ARG A 308 -11.52 8.71 11.99
N ALA A 309 -12.03 7.82 11.15
CA ALA A 309 -12.90 8.15 10.04
C ALA A 309 -14.34 8.30 10.55
N THR A 310 -14.96 9.44 10.27
CA THR A 310 -16.34 9.74 10.60
C THR A 310 -17.09 10.16 9.32
N PRO A 311 -18.43 10.14 9.29
CA PRO A 311 -19.18 10.67 8.15
C PRO A 311 -18.77 12.11 7.78
N TRP A 312 -18.44 12.94 8.75
CA TRP A 312 -18.01 14.32 8.51
C TRP A 312 -16.73 14.40 7.67
N ASN A 313 -15.64 13.74 8.12
CA ASN A 313 -14.37 13.84 7.40
C ASN A 313 -14.34 12.99 6.11
N ILE A 314 -15.14 11.93 6.01
CA ILE A 314 -15.39 11.20 4.77
C ILE A 314 -16.05 12.14 3.75
N ALA A 315 -17.10 12.87 4.16
CA ALA A 315 -17.80 13.85 3.31
C ALA A 315 -16.86 14.98 2.87
N ALA A 316 -16.01 15.51 3.78
CA ALA A 316 -15.03 16.55 3.43
C ALA A 316 -14.11 16.11 2.29
N ASN A 317 -13.57 14.89 2.34
CA ASN A 317 -12.75 14.33 1.27
C ASN A 317 -13.57 14.03 0.00
N GLY A 318 -14.82 13.61 0.14
CA GLY A 318 -15.77 13.43 -0.97
C GLY A 318 -16.02 14.73 -1.72
N VAL A 319 -16.30 15.82 -0.98
CA VAL A 319 -16.44 17.18 -1.55
C VAL A 319 -15.16 17.60 -2.29
N MET A 320 -14.00 17.46 -1.65
CA MET A 320 -12.71 17.82 -2.25
C MET A 320 -12.48 17.11 -3.59
N ALA A 321 -12.87 15.85 -3.70
CA ALA A 321 -12.72 15.05 -4.91
C ALA A 321 -13.70 15.41 -6.03
N GLY A 322 -14.78 16.16 -5.72
CA GLY A 322 -15.88 16.44 -6.65
C GLY A 322 -16.94 15.35 -6.71
N CYS A 323 -17.04 14.51 -5.68
CA CYS A 323 -18.17 13.59 -5.53
C CYS A 323 -19.50 14.34 -5.42
N ARG A 324 -20.58 13.66 -5.73
CA ARG A 324 -21.93 14.11 -5.45
C ARG A 324 -22.40 13.53 -4.10
N PRO A 325 -23.34 14.20 -3.42
CA PRO A 325 -23.84 13.76 -2.09
C PRO A 325 -24.32 12.30 -2.06
N GLU A 326 -24.99 11.84 -3.10
CA GLU A 326 -25.51 10.48 -3.22
C GLU A 326 -24.42 9.39 -3.31
N HIS A 327 -23.13 9.75 -3.48
CA HIS A 327 -22.02 8.81 -3.41
C HIS A 327 -21.66 8.45 -1.95
N MET A 328 -22.20 9.16 -0.96
CA MET A 328 -21.83 9.01 0.46
C MET A 328 -21.94 7.58 0.99
N PRO A 329 -23.01 6.80 0.71
CA PRO A 329 -23.10 5.42 1.20
C PRO A 329 -21.97 4.52 0.68
N VAL A 330 -21.55 4.73 -0.59
CA VAL A 330 -20.44 3.98 -1.20
C VAL A 330 -19.12 4.35 -0.51
N LEU A 331 -18.89 5.65 -0.26
CA LEU A 331 -17.68 6.12 0.44
C LEU A 331 -17.59 5.53 1.86
N ILE A 332 -18.69 5.53 2.61
CA ILE A 332 -18.72 4.96 3.98
C ILE A 332 -18.42 3.46 3.96
N ALA A 333 -19.08 2.70 3.09
CA ALA A 333 -18.84 1.26 2.97
C ALA A 333 -17.39 0.95 2.54
N ALA A 334 -16.83 1.74 1.60
CA ALA A 334 -15.44 1.62 1.18
C ALA A 334 -14.46 1.92 2.33
N VAL A 335 -14.73 2.92 3.16
CA VAL A 335 -13.91 3.25 4.34
C VAL A 335 -13.99 2.15 5.41
N LYS A 336 -15.16 1.54 5.63
CA LYS A 336 -15.27 0.35 6.49
C LYS A 336 -14.41 -0.79 5.98
N ALA A 337 -14.51 -1.09 4.69
CA ALA A 337 -13.68 -2.12 4.06
C ALA A 337 -12.18 -1.77 4.13
N MET A 338 -11.82 -0.49 3.99
CA MET A 338 -10.45 0.02 4.13
C MET A 338 -9.90 -0.18 5.55
N GLY A 339 -10.71 0.05 6.58
CA GLY A 339 -10.37 -0.16 7.99
C GLY A 339 -10.34 -1.63 8.41
N ASN A 340 -10.93 -2.53 7.63
CA ASN A 340 -10.96 -3.95 7.95
C ASN A 340 -9.56 -4.56 7.85
N PRO A 341 -9.04 -5.25 8.89
CA PRO A 341 -7.70 -5.85 8.89
C PRO A 341 -7.43 -6.80 7.72
N ALA A 342 -8.48 -7.44 7.16
CA ALA A 342 -8.36 -8.34 6.01
C ALA A 342 -7.92 -7.61 4.73
N PHE A 343 -8.15 -6.31 4.59
CA PHE A 343 -7.66 -5.49 3.48
C PHE A 343 -6.15 -5.23 3.56
N ARG A 344 -5.57 -5.25 4.79
CA ARG A 344 -4.14 -5.04 5.04
C ARG A 344 -3.61 -3.68 4.57
N LEU A 345 -4.38 -2.62 4.80
CA LEU A 345 -3.98 -1.24 4.43
C LEU A 345 -2.59 -0.87 4.98
N SER A 346 -2.28 -1.26 6.22
CA SER A 346 -0.97 -1.00 6.84
C SER A 346 0.23 -1.61 6.09
N MET A 347 -0.01 -2.62 5.25
CA MET A 347 1.02 -3.26 4.43
C MET A 347 1.12 -2.65 3.03
N THR A 348 0.03 -2.11 2.51
CA THR A 348 -0.05 -1.67 1.11
C THR A 348 0.04 -0.15 0.97
N GLY A 349 -0.54 0.62 1.89
CA GLY A 349 -0.62 2.08 1.82
C GLY A 349 0.74 2.78 1.78
N GLY A 350 1.68 2.37 2.64
CA GLY A 350 3.04 2.93 2.71
C GLY A 350 4.10 2.16 1.93
N SER A 351 3.77 1.09 1.22
CA SER A 351 4.73 0.20 0.57
C SER A 351 5.54 0.87 -0.53
N THR A 352 6.83 0.55 -0.64
CA THR A 352 7.70 0.95 -1.75
C THR A 352 7.28 0.36 -3.11
N HIS A 353 6.44 -0.66 -3.12
CA HIS A 353 5.91 -1.27 -4.34
C HIS A 353 4.78 -0.48 -5.02
N SER A 354 4.31 0.63 -4.42
CA SER A 354 3.28 1.48 -5.04
C SER A 354 1.98 0.72 -5.34
N PHE A 355 1.43 0.02 -4.34
CA PHE A 355 0.15 -0.68 -4.51
C PHE A 355 -0.96 0.28 -4.91
N ILE A 356 -1.73 -0.11 -5.91
CA ILE A 356 -2.96 0.56 -6.29
C ILE A 356 -4.10 -0.12 -5.55
N HIS A 357 -4.89 0.65 -4.81
CA HIS A 357 -6.11 0.17 -4.19
C HIS A 357 -7.26 0.31 -5.19
N PHE A 358 -8.14 -0.67 -5.22
CA PHE A 358 -9.34 -0.60 -6.03
C PHE A 358 -10.55 -1.12 -5.27
N TYR A 359 -11.70 -0.61 -5.67
CA TYR A 359 -12.97 -0.86 -5.01
C TYR A 359 -13.97 -1.36 -6.04
N LEU A 360 -14.44 -2.61 -5.87
CA LEU A 360 -15.47 -3.19 -6.72
C LEU A 360 -16.83 -2.97 -6.08
N VAL A 361 -17.72 -2.28 -6.78
CA VAL A 361 -19.08 -2.02 -6.34
C VAL A 361 -20.03 -2.96 -7.10
N ASN A 362 -20.77 -3.76 -6.37
CA ASN A 362 -21.79 -4.68 -6.89
C ASN A 362 -23.16 -4.35 -6.32
N GLY A 363 -24.22 -4.83 -6.99
CA GLY A 363 -25.61 -4.71 -6.59
C GLY A 363 -26.34 -3.54 -7.26
N PRO A 364 -27.65 -3.39 -6.95
CA PRO A 364 -28.53 -2.44 -7.65
C PRO A 364 -28.07 -0.98 -7.55
N LEU A 365 -27.42 -0.61 -6.44
CA LEU A 365 -26.92 0.75 -6.22
C LEU A 365 -25.83 1.16 -7.23
N ALA A 366 -24.99 0.23 -7.67
CA ALA A 366 -23.96 0.53 -8.66
C ALA A 366 -24.58 1.10 -9.94
N ARG A 367 -25.70 0.54 -10.38
CA ARG A 367 -26.44 1.01 -11.56
C ARG A 367 -27.19 2.31 -11.28
N GLN A 368 -27.86 2.41 -10.13
CA GLN A 368 -28.60 3.63 -9.77
C GLN A 368 -27.65 4.85 -9.77
N LEU A 369 -26.44 4.70 -9.23
CA LEU A 369 -25.42 5.74 -9.17
C LEU A 369 -24.62 5.89 -10.47
N GLN A 370 -24.90 5.09 -11.49
CA GLN A 370 -24.17 5.11 -12.76
C GLN A 370 -22.66 4.87 -12.59
N ILE A 371 -22.30 3.96 -11.68
CA ILE A 371 -20.92 3.47 -11.59
C ILE A 371 -20.68 2.59 -12.81
N ASP A 372 -19.77 2.99 -13.69
CA ASP A 372 -19.56 2.37 -14.99
C ASP A 372 -18.87 1.02 -14.87
N TYR A 373 -19.32 0.07 -15.68
CA TYR A 373 -18.73 -1.26 -15.84
C TYR A 373 -18.35 -1.55 -17.30
N GLY A 374 -18.62 -0.62 -18.22
CA GLY A 374 -18.43 -0.76 -19.68
C GLY A 374 -17.14 -0.14 -20.20
N GLN A 375 -17.23 0.44 -21.39
CA GLN A 375 -16.09 1.09 -22.02
C GLN A 375 -15.64 2.32 -21.20
N GLY A 376 -14.36 2.40 -20.95
CA GLY A 376 -13.78 3.49 -20.14
C GLY A 376 -13.68 3.14 -18.68
N LEU A 377 -14.57 2.30 -18.12
CA LEU A 377 -14.51 1.73 -16.79
C LEU A 377 -13.95 2.71 -15.73
N ILE A 378 -12.70 2.53 -15.32
CA ILE A 378 -12.02 3.36 -14.31
C ILE A 378 -11.85 4.83 -14.74
N ALA A 379 -11.95 5.14 -16.00
CA ALA A 379 -11.84 6.51 -16.54
C ALA A 379 -13.19 7.25 -16.61
N HIS A 380 -14.31 6.57 -16.33
CA HIS A 380 -15.62 7.20 -16.27
C HIS A 380 -15.74 8.17 -15.10
N SER A 381 -16.47 9.27 -15.27
CA SER A 381 -16.49 10.37 -14.30
C SER A 381 -16.92 9.95 -12.89
N THR A 382 -17.97 9.12 -12.75
CA THR A 382 -18.43 8.64 -11.43
C THR A 382 -17.36 7.76 -10.76
N ASN A 383 -16.77 6.82 -11.51
CA ASN A 383 -15.71 5.94 -11.00
C ASN A 383 -14.48 6.75 -10.57
N GLN A 384 -14.12 7.79 -11.36
CA GLN A 384 -12.97 8.63 -11.08
C GLN A 384 -13.13 9.48 -9.83
N VAL A 385 -14.26 10.16 -9.64
CA VAL A 385 -14.45 11.04 -8.47
C VAL A 385 -14.54 10.24 -7.18
N ILE A 386 -15.21 9.07 -7.18
CA ILE A 386 -15.24 8.17 -6.03
C ILE A 386 -13.83 7.62 -5.74
N GLY A 387 -13.11 7.15 -6.76
CA GLY A 387 -11.73 6.66 -6.63
C GLY A 387 -10.78 7.74 -6.10
N ARG A 388 -10.93 8.98 -6.56
CA ARG A 388 -10.17 10.14 -6.06
C ARG A 388 -10.49 10.43 -4.59
N ALA A 389 -11.78 10.40 -4.21
CA ALA A 389 -12.18 10.61 -2.82
C ALA A 389 -11.54 9.57 -1.89
N LEU A 390 -11.54 8.29 -2.29
CA LEU A 390 -10.91 7.22 -1.52
C LEU A 390 -9.40 7.40 -1.42
N GLY A 391 -8.74 7.87 -2.49
CA GLY A 391 -7.32 8.24 -2.46
C GLY A 391 -7.02 9.42 -1.53
N LEU A 392 -7.89 10.44 -1.46
CA LEU A 392 -7.79 11.54 -0.51
C LEU A 392 -8.04 11.09 0.92
N ILE A 393 -8.96 10.16 1.16
CA ILE A 393 -9.20 9.54 2.47
C ILE A 393 -7.96 8.75 2.93
N GLU A 394 -7.33 7.98 2.05
CA GLU A 394 -6.06 7.32 2.37
C GLU A 394 -4.96 8.31 2.75
N ARG A 395 -4.91 9.47 2.09
CA ARG A 395 -3.96 10.53 2.40
C ARG A 395 -4.27 11.23 3.73
N ASN A 396 -5.52 11.62 3.95
CA ASN A 396 -5.90 12.56 5.00
C ASN A 396 -6.36 11.86 6.29
N ILE A 397 -6.95 10.67 6.18
CA ILE A 397 -7.45 9.93 7.34
C ILE A 397 -6.54 8.74 7.65
N ALA A 398 -6.11 7.95 6.65
CA ALA A 398 -5.14 6.89 6.90
C ALA A 398 -3.69 7.40 7.02
N GLY A 399 -3.43 8.66 6.63
CA GLY A 399 -2.14 9.33 6.84
C GLY A 399 -1.06 8.98 5.81
N TYR A 400 -1.40 8.38 4.67
CA TYR A 400 -0.41 8.03 3.63
C TYR A 400 -0.08 9.21 2.72
N ARG A 401 0.77 10.12 3.21
CA ARG A 401 1.21 11.33 2.50
C ARG A 401 2.55 11.13 1.83
N ILE A 402 2.69 11.64 0.60
CA ILE A 402 3.95 11.58 -0.16
C ILE A 402 5.06 12.31 0.59
N LYS A 403 6.27 11.72 0.64
CA LYS A 403 7.45 12.17 1.37
C LYS A 403 7.34 12.11 2.91
N GLU A 404 6.22 11.65 3.45
CA GLU A 404 6.02 11.45 4.88
C GLU A 404 5.92 9.95 5.21
N SER A 405 4.87 9.31 4.77
CA SER A 405 4.54 7.91 5.11
C SER A 405 4.20 7.05 3.90
N GLN A 406 3.90 7.65 2.75
CA GLN A 406 3.70 6.96 1.47
C GLN A 406 5.04 6.86 0.73
N MET A 407 5.62 5.64 0.68
CA MET A 407 6.97 5.35 0.19
C MET A 407 7.02 4.75 -1.22
N GLY A 408 5.92 4.77 -1.97
CA GLY A 408 5.87 4.19 -3.31
C GLY A 408 6.97 4.70 -4.24
N THR A 409 7.86 3.82 -4.70
CA THR A 409 9.07 4.18 -5.47
C THR A 409 8.72 4.89 -6.77
N PHE A 410 7.72 4.40 -7.49
CA PHE A 410 7.24 5.00 -8.72
C PHE A 410 5.90 5.74 -8.53
N GLY A 411 5.46 5.86 -7.28
CA GLY A 411 4.20 6.45 -6.92
C GLY A 411 2.99 5.55 -7.22
N LYS A 412 1.82 6.03 -6.86
CA LYS A 412 0.53 5.46 -7.25
C LYS A 412 -0.39 6.60 -7.65
N THR A 413 -1.29 6.33 -8.57
CA THR A 413 -2.39 7.23 -8.90
C THR A 413 -3.49 7.12 -7.82
N GLN A 414 -4.58 7.83 -8.01
CA GLN A 414 -5.80 7.65 -7.21
C GLN A 414 -6.27 6.18 -7.22
N SER A 415 -7.09 5.83 -6.26
CA SER A 415 -7.73 4.52 -6.20
C SER A 415 -8.69 4.33 -7.37
N TRP A 416 -8.91 3.08 -7.77
CA TRP A 416 -9.83 2.76 -8.85
C TRP A 416 -11.17 2.27 -8.32
N VAL A 417 -12.23 2.60 -9.03
CA VAL A 417 -13.56 2.04 -8.78
C VAL A 417 -13.98 1.23 -10.00
N LEU A 418 -14.45 0.02 -9.73
CA LEU A 418 -14.92 -0.94 -10.72
C LEU A 418 -16.36 -1.33 -10.39
N ALA A 419 -17.11 -1.76 -11.41
CA ALA A 419 -18.37 -2.48 -11.24
C ALA A 419 -18.44 -3.64 -12.23
N GLU A 420 -19.32 -4.62 -11.99
CA GLU A 420 -19.59 -5.71 -12.92
C GLU A 420 -20.84 -5.44 -13.76
N ASP A 421 -20.85 -5.97 -14.97
CA ASP A 421 -22.07 -6.05 -15.79
C ASP A 421 -22.95 -7.20 -15.29
N GLU A 422 -23.71 -6.95 -14.23
CA GLU A 422 -24.55 -7.98 -13.58
C GLU A 422 -25.70 -8.47 -14.44
N GLU A 423 -26.24 -7.61 -15.33
CA GLU A 423 -27.25 -8.05 -16.30
C GLU A 423 -26.69 -9.04 -17.30
N PHE A 424 -25.50 -8.76 -17.78
CA PHE A 424 -24.82 -9.66 -18.68
C PHE A 424 -24.43 -10.97 -17.97
N LEU A 425 -23.91 -10.89 -16.76
CA LEU A 425 -23.59 -12.08 -15.95
C LEU A 425 -24.82 -12.97 -15.77
N ALA A 426 -25.96 -12.37 -15.48
CA ALA A 426 -27.23 -13.08 -15.40
C ALA A 426 -27.58 -13.79 -16.70
N LYS A 427 -27.41 -13.19 -17.87
CA LYS A 427 -27.69 -13.79 -19.20
C LYS A 427 -26.82 -15.02 -19.49
N ILE A 428 -25.55 -15.02 -19.05
CA ILE A 428 -24.63 -16.15 -19.28
C ILE A 428 -24.65 -17.20 -18.17
N GLY A 429 -25.50 -17.04 -17.14
CA GLY A 429 -25.60 -18.00 -16.04
C GLY A 429 -24.50 -17.90 -14.99
N TRP A 430 -23.77 -16.79 -14.93
CA TRP A 430 -22.77 -16.54 -13.91
C TRP A 430 -23.32 -15.60 -12.82
N ASN A 431 -23.00 -15.91 -11.56
CA ASN A 431 -23.30 -15.00 -10.45
C ASN A 431 -22.34 -13.81 -10.46
N SER A 432 -22.82 -12.65 -10.01
CA SER A 432 -21.94 -11.50 -9.71
C SER A 432 -20.98 -11.80 -8.55
N TYR A 433 -19.92 -11.00 -8.43
CA TYR A 433 -18.87 -11.24 -7.44
C TYR A 433 -19.41 -11.32 -6.00
N HIS A 434 -20.29 -10.40 -5.62
CA HIS A 434 -20.84 -10.38 -4.25
C HIS A 434 -21.73 -11.58 -3.97
N VAL A 435 -22.48 -12.07 -4.96
CA VAL A 435 -23.29 -13.28 -4.84
C VAL A 435 -22.41 -14.53 -4.66
N GLU A 436 -21.29 -14.62 -5.38
CA GLU A 436 -20.27 -15.67 -5.15
C GLU A 436 -19.65 -15.60 -3.74
N LYS A 437 -19.71 -14.45 -3.06
CA LYS A 437 -19.28 -14.26 -1.67
C LYS A 437 -20.38 -14.49 -0.64
N GLY A 438 -21.58 -14.87 -1.08
CA GLY A 438 -22.72 -15.23 -0.20
C GLY A 438 -23.68 -14.09 0.13
N PHE A 439 -23.57 -12.93 -0.53
CA PHE A 439 -24.55 -11.85 -0.40
C PHE A 439 -25.76 -12.11 -1.28
N SER A 440 -26.89 -11.57 -0.87
CA SER A 440 -28.09 -11.55 -1.73
C SER A 440 -27.87 -10.62 -2.91
N GLN A 441 -28.47 -10.95 -4.04
CA GLN A 441 -28.42 -10.15 -5.25
C GLN A 441 -29.05 -8.75 -5.10
N ASP A 442 -29.98 -8.61 -4.15
CA ASP A 442 -30.65 -7.36 -3.85
C ASP A 442 -29.80 -6.43 -2.95
N VAL A 443 -28.70 -6.94 -2.42
CA VAL A 443 -27.79 -6.21 -1.54
C VAL A 443 -26.65 -5.60 -2.36
N SER A 444 -26.39 -4.33 -2.14
CA SER A 444 -25.22 -3.66 -2.73
C SER A 444 -24.02 -3.73 -1.81
N THR A 445 -22.82 -3.98 -2.38
CA THR A 445 -21.59 -4.17 -1.63
C THR A 445 -20.43 -3.39 -2.22
N VAL A 446 -19.41 -3.10 -1.40
CA VAL A 446 -18.09 -2.64 -1.83
C VAL A 446 -17.04 -3.64 -1.40
N VAL A 447 -16.19 -4.05 -2.33
CA VAL A 447 -14.98 -4.84 -2.06
C VAL A 447 -13.78 -3.92 -2.14
N ALA A 448 -13.02 -3.77 -1.06
CA ALA A 448 -11.69 -3.15 -1.10
C ALA A 448 -10.64 -4.22 -1.42
N ALA A 449 -9.81 -3.95 -2.40
CA ALA A 449 -8.73 -4.83 -2.83
C ALA A 449 -7.49 -4.03 -3.26
N SER A 450 -6.36 -4.70 -3.46
CA SER A 450 -5.12 -4.07 -3.88
C SER A 450 -4.43 -4.84 -4.99
N SER A 451 -3.65 -4.15 -5.83
CA SER A 451 -2.77 -4.72 -6.82
C SER A 451 -1.44 -3.98 -6.84
N ALA A 452 -0.33 -4.72 -6.93
CA ALA A 452 0.99 -4.13 -7.13
C ALA A 452 1.35 -4.03 -8.61
N VAL A 453 0.67 -4.78 -9.47
CA VAL A 453 1.00 -4.92 -10.89
C VAL A 453 -0.26 -4.81 -11.75
N TRP A 454 -0.23 -3.90 -12.70
CA TRP A 454 -1.07 -3.95 -13.89
C TRP A 454 -0.37 -4.90 -14.86
N GLY A 455 -0.83 -6.15 -14.89
CA GLY A 455 -0.13 -7.25 -15.54
C GLY A 455 -0.40 -7.36 -17.04
N GLN A 456 -0.56 -8.58 -17.53
CA GLN A 456 -0.76 -8.85 -18.96
C GLN A 456 -2.13 -8.37 -19.45
N ASN A 457 -2.14 -7.65 -20.56
CA ASN A 457 -3.33 -7.38 -21.36
C ASN A 457 -3.38 -8.35 -22.53
N LEU A 458 -4.24 -9.35 -22.43
CA LEU A 458 -4.37 -10.40 -23.43
C LEU A 458 -5.50 -10.07 -24.41
N ALA A 459 -5.34 -10.50 -25.66
CA ALA A 459 -6.34 -10.38 -26.71
C ALA A 459 -6.51 -11.74 -27.39
N PRO A 460 -7.36 -12.64 -26.84
CA PRO A 460 -7.62 -13.92 -27.47
C PRO A 460 -8.04 -13.77 -28.94
N ALA A 461 -7.39 -14.52 -29.82
CA ALA A 461 -7.65 -14.47 -31.26
C ALA A 461 -8.07 -15.84 -31.80
N THR A 462 -8.81 -16.60 -31.00
CA THR A 462 -9.31 -17.93 -31.33
C THR A 462 -10.74 -18.08 -30.80
N SER A 463 -11.50 -18.95 -31.42
CA SER A 463 -12.84 -19.39 -30.96
C SER A 463 -12.79 -20.67 -30.12
N ASP A 464 -11.60 -21.24 -29.90
CA ASP A 464 -11.43 -22.43 -29.06
C ASP A 464 -11.33 -22.04 -27.57
N PRO A 465 -12.31 -22.42 -26.74
CA PRO A 465 -12.38 -22.03 -25.34
C PRO A 465 -11.22 -22.56 -24.49
N GLU A 466 -10.72 -23.77 -24.81
CA GLU A 466 -9.59 -24.36 -24.08
C GLU A 466 -8.31 -23.54 -24.33
N THR A 467 -8.04 -23.18 -25.58
CA THR A 467 -6.91 -22.31 -25.94
C THR A 467 -7.02 -20.94 -25.26
N VAL A 468 -8.24 -20.37 -25.14
CA VAL A 468 -8.44 -19.10 -24.42
C VAL A 468 -8.16 -19.28 -22.93
N MET A 469 -8.64 -20.36 -22.30
CA MET A 469 -8.33 -20.68 -20.90
C MET A 469 -6.82 -20.83 -20.68
N GLN A 470 -6.12 -21.52 -21.57
CA GLN A 470 -4.67 -21.67 -21.51
C GLN A 470 -3.93 -20.32 -21.67
N LEU A 471 -4.40 -19.45 -22.59
CA LEU A 471 -3.86 -18.09 -22.74
C LEU A 471 -4.07 -17.26 -21.45
N ILE A 472 -5.22 -17.37 -20.81
CA ILE A 472 -5.48 -16.74 -19.50
C ILE A 472 -4.51 -17.28 -18.44
N ALA A 473 -4.31 -18.60 -18.39
CA ALA A 473 -3.37 -19.24 -17.48
C ALA A 473 -1.92 -18.74 -17.70
N TYR A 474 -1.52 -18.59 -18.96
CA TYR A 474 -0.25 -17.96 -19.35
C TYR A 474 -0.14 -16.54 -18.79
N GLY A 475 -1.16 -15.70 -18.97
CA GLY A 475 -1.18 -14.32 -18.45
C GLY A 475 -1.10 -14.27 -16.92
N VAL A 476 -1.79 -15.17 -16.24
CA VAL A 476 -1.72 -15.31 -14.78
C VAL A 476 -0.32 -15.71 -14.33
N THR A 477 0.35 -16.60 -15.06
CA THR A 477 1.71 -17.03 -14.75
C THR A 477 2.72 -15.90 -14.85
N HIS A 478 2.66 -15.12 -15.95
CA HIS A 478 3.67 -14.12 -16.30
C HIS A 478 3.35 -12.72 -15.75
N GLY A 479 2.14 -12.46 -15.30
CA GLY A 479 1.77 -11.24 -14.58
C GLY A 479 2.19 -11.24 -13.11
N GLU A 480 3.28 -11.91 -12.75
CA GLU A 480 3.67 -12.12 -11.37
C GLU A 480 4.29 -10.88 -10.72
N PHE A 481 3.92 -10.67 -9.45
CA PHE A 481 4.61 -9.77 -8.54
C PHE A 481 5.76 -10.52 -7.84
N SER A 482 6.98 -10.25 -8.26
CA SER A 482 8.17 -10.94 -7.74
C SER A 482 8.61 -10.46 -6.34
N GLY A 483 8.16 -9.28 -5.91
CA GLY A 483 8.68 -8.60 -4.71
C GLY A 483 8.21 -9.17 -3.38
N SER A 484 7.08 -9.84 -3.30
CA SER A 484 6.46 -10.17 -2.00
C SER A 484 6.97 -11.44 -1.33
N GLY A 485 7.76 -12.28 -1.98
CA GLY A 485 8.08 -13.60 -1.41
C GLY A 485 6.87 -14.49 -1.15
N MET A 486 5.66 -13.95 -1.31
CA MET A 486 4.42 -14.65 -1.05
C MET A 486 4.01 -15.43 -2.29
N ILE A 487 4.05 -16.73 -2.18
CA ILE A 487 3.50 -17.68 -3.16
C ILE A 487 2.01 -17.39 -3.40
N ASP A 488 1.37 -16.69 -2.47
CA ASP A 488 -0.07 -16.64 -2.29
C ASP A 488 -0.63 -15.21 -2.37
N SER A 489 -0.06 -14.37 -3.26
CA SER A 489 -0.66 -13.06 -3.54
C SER A 489 -1.98 -13.23 -4.30
N ARG A 490 -2.97 -12.39 -3.98
CA ARG A 490 -4.25 -12.37 -4.72
C ARG A 490 -4.02 -11.86 -6.14
N ARG A 491 -4.78 -12.44 -7.07
CA ARG A 491 -4.80 -12.04 -8.48
C ARG A 491 -6.24 -11.85 -8.92
N TYR A 492 -6.43 -10.87 -9.78
CA TYR A 492 -7.72 -10.57 -10.36
C TYR A 492 -7.61 -10.63 -11.88
N LEU A 493 -8.63 -11.20 -12.51
CA LEU A 493 -8.81 -11.20 -13.95
C LEU A 493 -10.01 -10.31 -14.26
N LEU A 494 -9.78 -9.26 -15.04
CA LEU A 494 -10.85 -8.50 -15.63
C LEU A 494 -11.13 -9.14 -17.00
N LEU A 495 -12.31 -9.71 -17.18
CA LEU A 495 -12.76 -10.30 -18.43
C LEU A 495 -13.79 -9.38 -19.07
N THR A 496 -13.60 -9.07 -20.35
CA THR A 496 -14.68 -8.41 -21.09
C THR A 496 -15.87 -9.36 -21.28
N PRO A 497 -17.12 -8.84 -21.38
CA PRO A 497 -18.31 -9.66 -21.55
C PRO A 497 -18.21 -10.67 -22.70
N GLY A 498 -17.69 -10.29 -23.87
CA GLY A 498 -17.54 -11.20 -25.01
C GLY A 498 -16.63 -12.41 -24.72
N VAL A 499 -15.56 -12.25 -23.94
CA VAL A 499 -14.71 -13.38 -23.53
C VAL A 499 -15.44 -14.27 -22.52
N ALA A 500 -16.17 -13.67 -21.57
CA ALA A 500 -16.94 -14.42 -20.58
C ALA A 500 -18.08 -15.22 -21.23
N GLU A 501 -18.78 -14.63 -22.21
CA GLU A 501 -19.85 -15.30 -22.98
C GLU A 501 -19.35 -16.54 -23.71
N MET A 502 -18.23 -16.40 -24.41
CA MET A 502 -17.64 -17.53 -25.16
C MET A 502 -17.27 -18.68 -24.23
N LEU A 503 -16.66 -18.39 -23.08
CA LEU A 503 -16.32 -19.40 -22.09
C LEU A 503 -17.57 -20.03 -21.43
N ALA A 504 -18.58 -19.22 -21.11
CA ALA A 504 -19.84 -19.70 -20.56
C ALA A 504 -20.60 -20.60 -21.56
N ALA A 505 -20.63 -20.24 -22.83
CA ALA A 505 -21.25 -21.05 -23.92
C ALA A 505 -20.56 -22.40 -24.07
N ALA A 506 -19.28 -22.52 -23.73
CA ALA A 506 -18.53 -23.76 -23.69
C ALA A 506 -18.71 -24.56 -22.37
N GLY A 507 -19.58 -24.11 -21.47
CA GLY A 507 -19.88 -24.79 -20.22
C GLY A 507 -19.01 -24.38 -19.02
N TYR A 508 -18.12 -23.38 -19.15
CA TYR A 508 -17.37 -22.89 -18.01
C TYR A 508 -18.27 -22.09 -17.07
N THR A 509 -18.29 -22.49 -15.81
CA THR A 509 -18.75 -21.63 -14.72
C THR A 509 -17.58 -20.74 -14.26
N ARG A 510 -17.86 -19.62 -13.57
CA ARG A 510 -16.82 -18.77 -13.00
C ARG A 510 -15.87 -19.58 -12.11
N ARG A 511 -16.40 -20.47 -11.25
CA ARG A 511 -15.60 -21.35 -10.37
C ARG A 511 -14.80 -22.38 -11.15
N GLY A 512 -15.39 -23.00 -12.17
CA GLY A 512 -14.72 -23.96 -13.06
C GLY A 512 -13.53 -23.32 -13.77
N LEU A 513 -13.74 -22.14 -14.35
CA LEU A 513 -12.66 -21.38 -15.01
C LEU A 513 -11.52 -21.04 -14.04
N ILE A 514 -11.82 -20.58 -12.82
CA ILE A 514 -10.81 -20.34 -11.78
C ILE A 514 -10.01 -21.62 -11.49
N GLY A 515 -10.69 -22.76 -11.39
CA GLY A 515 -10.06 -24.07 -11.15
C GLY A 515 -9.07 -24.44 -12.25
N ASP A 516 -9.51 -24.38 -13.51
CA ASP A 516 -8.70 -24.77 -14.66
C ASP A 516 -7.55 -23.80 -14.92
N VAL A 517 -7.80 -22.49 -14.83
CA VAL A 517 -6.72 -21.47 -14.91
C VAL A 517 -5.68 -21.72 -13.83
N THR A 518 -6.10 -21.97 -12.59
CA THR A 518 -5.16 -22.22 -11.47
C THR A 518 -4.34 -23.48 -11.69
N LYS A 519 -4.95 -24.55 -12.21
CA LYS A 519 -4.27 -25.80 -12.52
C LYS A 519 -3.21 -25.63 -13.61
N ASN A 520 -3.51 -24.82 -14.63
CA ASN A 520 -2.65 -24.60 -15.80
C ASN A 520 -1.68 -23.42 -15.64
N ALA A 521 -1.91 -22.50 -14.71
CA ALA A 521 -0.99 -21.40 -14.42
C ALA A 521 0.22 -21.91 -13.61
N ARG A 522 1.24 -22.34 -14.34
CA ARG A 522 2.45 -22.94 -13.76
C ARG A 522 3.69 -22.20 -14.25
N ARG A 523 4.68 -22.04 -13.38
CA ARG A 523 5.96 -21.40 -13.66
C ARG A 523 7.13 -22.35 -13.40
N ILE A 524 8.24 -22.10 -14.04
CA ILE A 524 9.47 -22.85 -13.82
C ILE A 524 9.95 -22.60 -12.40
N THR A 525 10.12 -23.70 -11.64
CA THR A 525 10.46 -23.62 -10.20
C THR A 525 11.80 -22.94 -9.97
N TYR A 526 12.79 -23.18 -10.83
CA TYR A 526 14.09 -22.52 -10.74
C TYR A 526 14.00 -21.00 -10.90
N GLU A 527 13.29 -20.51 -11.92
CA GLU A 527 13.11 -19.07 -12.14
C GLU A 527 12.42 -18.40 -10.95
N TRP A 528 11.40 -19.09 -10.42
CA TRP A 528 10.70 -18.61 -9.25
C TRP A 528 11.63 -18.56 -8.03
N ALA A 529 12.37 -19.63 -7.72
CA ALA A 529 13.30 -19.68 -6.60
C ALA A 529 14.43 -18.64 -6.75
N PHE A 530 14.99 -18.50 -7.97
CA PHE A 530 16.00 -17.48 -8.27
C PHE A 530 15.48 -16.06 -7.98
N SER A 531 14.28 -15.73 -8.44
CA SER A 531 13.67 -14.42 -8.21
C SER A 531 13.43 -14.16 -6.71
N LYS A 532 13.16 -15.18 -5.92
CA LYS A 532 12.96 -15.06 -4.46
C LYS A 532 14.28 -14.93 -3.70
N VAL A 533 15.30 -15.69 -4.08
CA VAL A 533 16.63 -15.61 -3.46
C VAL A 533 17.30 -14.25 -3.70
N HIS A 534 17.18 -13.74 -4.93
CA HIS A 534 17.84 -12.49 -5.32
C HIS A 534 16.94 -11.25 -5.28
N GLY A 535 15.64 -11.44 -5.04
CA GLY A 535 14.70 -10.36 -4.83
C GLY A 535 14.71 -9.81 -3.40
N SER A 536 13.89 -8.81 -3.15
CA SER A 536 13.87 -8.03 -1.90
C SER A 536 13.67 -8.85 -0.60
N LEU A 537 13.14 -10.05 -0.69
CA LEU A 537 12.88 -10.91 0.47
C LEU A 537 13.77 -12.16 0.54
N GLY A 538 14.56 -12.44 -0.47
CA GLY A 538 15.46 -13.60 -0.50
C GLY A 538 16.44 -13.65 0.66
N ARG A 539 16.90 -12.47 1.09
CA ARG A 539 17.79 -12.29 2.25
C ARG A 539 17.23 -12.77 3.60
N VAL A 540 15.92 -12.95 3.69
CA VAL A 540 15.24 -13.34 4.96
C VAL A 540 14.87 -14.83 4.96
N TRP A 541 14.84 -15.46 3.79
CA TRP A 541 14.23 -16.76 3.61
C TRP A 541 15.23 -17.82 3.17
N LYS A 542 15.98 -18.40 4.11
CA LYS A 542 16.84 -19.56 3.86
C LYS A 542 16.13 -20.74 3.16
N SER A 543 14.80 -20.82 3.31
CA SER A 543 13.99 -21.81 2.60
C SER A 543 14.06 -21.67 1.09
N PHE A 544 14.24 -20.47 0.54
CA PHE A 544 14.37 -20.27 -0.90
C PHE A 544 15.73 -20.72 -1.43
N GLU A 545 16.80 -20.55 -0.65
CA GLU A 545 18.11 -21.12 -1.00
C GLU A 545 18.06 -22.65 -1.05
N ALA A 546 17.36 -23.25 -0.08
CA ALA A 546 17.13 -24.71 -0.06
C ALA A 546 16.27 -25.14 -1.25
N GLU A 547 15.23 -24.39 -1.61
CA GLU A 547 14.38 -24.67 -2.75
C GLU A 547 15.14 -24.54 -4.07
N LEU A 548 15.95 -23.51 -4.23
CA LEU A 548 16.82 -23.35 -5.39
C LEU A 548 17.78 -24.54 -5.50
N ALA A 549 18.43 -24.91 -4.40
CA ALA A 549 19.33 -26.07 -4.37
C ALA A 549 18.59 -27.39 -4.64
N ARG A 550 17.32 -27.52 -4.23
CA ARG A 550 16.46 -28.65 -4.57
C ARG A 550 16.20 -28.70 -6.08
N CYS A 551 15.77 -27.60 -6.67
CA CYS A 551 15.48 -27.49 -8.10
C CYS A 551 16.71 -27.83 -8.96
N MET A 552 17.90 -27.44 -8.51
CA MET A 552 19.16 -27.78 -9.20
C MET A 552 19.52 -29.26 -9.12
N ARG A 553 18.93 -30.03 -8.21
CA ARG A 553 19.12 -31.51 -8.09
C ARG A 553 18.02 -32.32 -8.76
N GLU A 554 16.93 -31.68 -9.17
CA GLU A 554 15.83 -32.36 -9.85
C GLU A 554 16.23 -32.80 -11.26
N PRO A 555 15.62 -33.89 -11.79
CA PRO A 555 15.87 -34.33 -13.16
C PRO A 555 15.60 -33.16 -14.13
N GLY A 556 16.51 -32.95 -15.07
CA GLY A 556 16.46 -31.89 -16.06
C GLY A 556 16.89 -30.48 -15.57
N ALA A 557 16.95 -30.26 -14.25
CA ALA A 557 17.24 -28.94 -13.72
C ALA A 557 18.69 -28.47 -13.96
N GLU A 558 19.62 -29.43 -14.21
CA GLU A 558 20.97 -28.99 -14.27
C GLU A 558 21.86 -29.83 -15.15
N LYS A 559 21.39 -30.64 -15.95
CA LYS A 559 22.27 -31.51 -16.76
C LYS A 559 23.59 -30.80 -17.14
N GLY A 560 24.17 -30.27 -16.11
CA GLY A 560 25.49 -29.85 -15.98
C GLY A 560 25.82 -28.44 -16.29
N LYS A 561 25.01 -27.62 -16.81
CA LYS A 561 25.46 -26.24 -17.11
C LYS A 561 24.34 -25.23 -17.11
N LEU A 562 24.03 -24.81 -15.92
CA LEU A 562 23.22 -23.60 -15.76
C LEU A 562 24.07 -22.38 -16.08
N PRO A 563 23.58 -21.42 -16.87
CA PRO A 563 24.11 -20.07 -16.79
C PRO A 563 23.96 -19.60 -15.35
N PRO A 564 24.75 -18.61 -14.88
CA PRO A 564 24.71 -18.16 -13.49
C PRO A 564 23.32 -17.78 -12.96
N TRP A 565 22.38 -17.55 -13.84
CA TRP A 565 21.06 -17.01 -13.53
C TRP A 565 19.89 -17.71 -14.25
N TYR A 566 20.14 -18.63 -15.20
CA TYR A 566 19.10 -19.31 -15.97
C TYR A 566 19.47 -20.75 -16.31
N PRO A 567 18.65 -21.75 -15.99
CA PRO A 567 18.86 -23.14 -16.36
C PRO A 567 18.53 -23.39 -17.84
N ARG A 568 19.27 -24.31 -18.46
CA ARG A 568 18.95 -24.88 -19.77
C ARG A 568 18.58 -26.34 -19.60
N PHE A 569 17.49 -26.73 -20.23
CA PHE A 569 16.96 -28.09 -20.19
C PHE A 569 17.01 -28.73 -21.58
N ASP A 570 17.24 -30.01 -21.62
CA ASP A 570 17.30 -30.77 -22.89
C ASP A 570 15.89 -31.17 -23.36
N GLY A 571 14.94 -31.32 -22.45
CA GLY A 571 13.56 -31.69 -22.73
C GLY A 571 12.56 -30.95 -21.82
N TRP A 572 11.35 -30.75 -22.32
CA TRP A 572 10.28 -30.10 -21.55
C TRP A 572 9.74 -30.94 -20.42
N GLU A 573 9.74 -32.25 -20.59
CA GLU A 573 9.33 -33.24 -19.60
C GLU A 573 10.20 -33.27 -18.34
N ASP A 574 11.43 -32.78 -18.47
CA ASP A 574 12.38 -32.66 -17.36
C ASP A 574 12.24 -31.38 -16.56
N ILE A 575 11.42 -30.43 -17.05
CA ILE A 575 11.28 -29.13 -16.40
C ILE A 575 10.37 -29.22 -15.17
N VAL A 576 10.93 -28.92 -14.00
CA VAL A 576 10.17 -28.83 -12.75
C VAL A 576 9.38 -27.52 -12.70
N THR A 577 8.06 -27.63 -12.53
CA THR A 577 7.16 -26.48 -12.44
C THR A 577 6.41 -26.43 -11.11
N THR A 578 6.05 -25.22 -10.68
CA THR A 578 5.26 -24.97 -9.47
C THR A 578 4.01 -24.12 -9.81
N PRO A 579 2.89 -24.26 -9.09
CA PRO A 579 1.73 -23.40 -9.28
C PRO A 579 2.08 -21.91 -9.14
N ALA A 580 1.58 -21.09 -10.06
CA ALA A 580 1.76 -19.66 -10.01
C ALA A 580 0.78 -18.98 -9.05
N VAL A 581 -0.38 -19.59 -8.81
CA VAL A 581 -1.44 -19.09 -7.93
C VAL A 581 -2.22 -20.27 -7.34
N THR A 582 -2.77 -20.11 -6.14
CA THR A 582 -3.69 -21.09 -5.55
C THR A 582 -5.15 -20.73 -5.85
N PRO A 583 -6.09 -21.69 -5.89
CA PRO A 583 -7.48 -21.47 -6.30
C PRO A 583 -8.17 -20.33 -5.53
N GLY A 584 -8.03 -20.26 -4.22
CA GLY A 584 -8.66 -19.23 -3.38
C GLY A 584 -8.09 -17.81 -3.57
N ARG A 585 -6.99 -17.67 -4.33
CA ARG A 585 -6.32 -16.39 -4.57
C ARG A 585 -6.57 -15.80 -5.94
N LEU A 586 -7.16 -16.54 -6.86
CA LEU A 586 -7.59 -16.05 -8.16
C LEU A 586 -9.05 -15.61 -8.09
N GLN A 587 -9.35 -14.44 -8.58
CA GLN A 587 -10.69 -13.86 -8.65
C GLN A 587 -10.97 -13.38 -10.07
N ILE A 588 -12.21 -13.46 -10.52
CA ILE A 588 -12.66 -12.96 -11.83
C ILE A 588 -13.65 -11.82 -11.60
N ILE A 589 -13.54 -10.78 -12.41
CA ILE A 589 -14.45 -9.64 -12.47
C ILE A 589 -14.82 -9.47 -13.96
N VAL A 590 -16.12 -9.46 -14.28
CA VAL A 590 -16.58 -9.27 -15.66
C VAL A 590 -16.97 -7.81 -15.86
N CYS A 591 -16.17 -7.10 -16.64
CA CYS A 591 -16.34 -5.67 -16.88
C CYS A 591 -15.59 -5.24 -18.15
N GLY A 592 -15.74 -3.99 -18.54
CA GLY A 592 -15.10 -3.42 -19.71
C GLY A 592 -15.98 -3.47 -20.96
N ASP A 593 -15.46 -3.00 -22.08
CA ASP A 593 -16.19 -2.90 -23.34
C ASP A 593 -16.67 -4.27 -23.84
N PRO A 594 -17.98 -4.51 -23.96
CA PRO A 594 -18.52 -5.79 -24.41
C PRO A 594 -18.10 -6.15 -25.86
N ASN A 595 -17.69 -5.17 -26.66
CA ASN A 595 -17.29 -5.36 -28.04
C ASN A 595 -15.77 -5.62 -28.19
N ARG A 596 -15.09 -5.97 -27.10
CA ARG A 596 -13.65 -6.25 -27.12
C ARG A 596 -13.35 -7.65 -26.57
N ASN A 597 -12.33 -8.28 -27.14
CA ASN A 597 -11.79 -9.58 -26.73
C ASN A 597 -10.59 -9.37 -25.79
N LYS A 598 -10.81 -8.81 -24.60
CA LYS A 598 -9.71 -8.47 -23.70
C LYS A 598 -9.79 -9.21 -22.37
N VAL A 599 -8.62 -9.58 -21.86
CA VAL A 599 -8.40 -10.06 -20.50
C VAL A 599 -7.26 -9.26 -19.90
N GLN A 600 -7.51 -8.62 -18.76
CA GLN A 600 -6.48 -7.90 -18.01
C GLN A 600 -6.16 -8.64 -16.73
N THR A 601 -4.89 -8.92 -16.46
CA THR A 601 -4.46 -9.50 -15.18
C THR A 601 -4.03 -8.40 -14.23
N LEU A 602 -4.41 -8.53 -12.95
CA LEU A 602 -3.92 -7.73 -11.83
C LEU A 602 -3.27 -8.67 -10.83
N ALA A 603 -2.05 -8.36 -10.38
CA ALA A 603 -1.30 -9.25 -9.49
C ALA A 603 -0.70 -8.53 -8.28
N GLY A 604 -0.27 -9.32 -7.29
CA GLY A 604 0.38 -8.81 -6.09
C GLY A 604 -0.59 -8.31 -5.00
N GLY A 605 -1.88 -8.63 -5.09
CA GLY A 605 -2.85 -8.26 -4.08
C GLY A 605 -2.54 -8.88 -2.72
N MET A 606 -2.53 -8.07 -1.66
CA MET A 606 -2.15 -8.50 -0.31
C MET A 606 -3.33 -8.95 0.53
N GLY A 607 -4.50 -8.41 0.29
CA GLY A 607 -5.70 -8.68 1.06
C GLY A 607 -6.96 -8.24 0.33
N GLY A 608 -8.09 -8.30 1.01
CA GLY A 608 -9.36 -7.77 0.53
C GLY A 608 -10.44 -7.93 1.57
N ALA A 609 -11.34 -6.96 1.63
CA ALA A 609 -12.50 -6.94 2.51
C ALA A 609 -13.74 -6.57 1.71
N ILE A 610 -14.89 -7.07 2.12
CA ILE A 610 -16.19 -6.77 1.52
C ILE A 610 -17.12 -6.25 2.60
N GLU A 611 -17.83 -5.16 2.28
CA GLU A 611 -18.80 -4.52 3.18
C GLU A 611 -20.10 -4.25 2.44
N GLU A 612 -21.20 -4.40 3.16
CA GLU A 612 -22.53 -4.03 2.68
C GLU A 612 -22.69 -2.51 2.68
N ILE A 613 -23.29 -1.96 1.62
CA ILE A 613 -23.65 -0.55 1.51
C ILE A 613 -25.00 -0.33 2.21
N ARG A 614 -24.97 0.41 3.32
CA ARG A 614 -26.18 0.77 4.06
C ARG A 614 -26.71 2.11 3.59
N LEU A 615 -27.99 2.16 3.30
CA LEU A 615 -28.69 3.36 2.84
C LEU A 615 -29.50 3.98 3.99
N PRO A 616 -29.72 5.31 4.00
CA PRO A 616 -30.65 5.95 4.94
C PRO A 616 -32.08 5.52 4.63
N ALA A 617 -32.96 5.60 5.62
CA ALA A 617 -34.36 5.13 5.48
C ALA A 617 -35.16 5.88 4.40
N ASN A 618 -34.81 7.15 4.15
CA ASN A 618 -35.44 8.03 3.14
C ASN A 618 -34.68 8.06 1.81
N TRP A 619 -33.89 7.01 1.51
CA TRP A 619 -33.03 6.97 0.32
C TRP A 619 -33.78 7.26 -0.99
N ASP A 620 -34.88 6.59 -1.24
CA ASP A 620 -35.64 6.75 -2.49
C ASP A 620 -36.23 8.17 -2.65
N GLU A 621 -36.56 8.84 -1.55
CA GLU A 621 -37.02 10.22 -1.54
C GLU A 621 -35.88 11.17 -1.95
N LEU A 622 -34.72 11.00 -1.33
CA LEU A 622 -33.50 11.79 -1.64
C LEU A 622 -33.08 11.59 -3.10
N MET A 623 -33.10 10.34 -3.58
CA MET A 623 -32.72 10.03 -4.96
C MET A 623 -33.71 10.60 -5.97
N LYS A 624 -35.00 10.61 -5.64
CA LYS A 624 -36.02 11.25 -6.49
C LYS A 624 -35.81 12.77 -6.57
N GLU A 625 -35.49 13.42 -5.45
CA GLU A 625 -35.13 14.85 -5.43
C GLU A 625 -33.88 15.13 -6.26
N ALA A 626 -32.91 14.25 -6.25
CA ALA A 626 -31.70 14.31 -7.06
C ALA A 626 -31.92 13.90 -8.53
N GLY A 627 -33.14 13.54 -8.94
CA GLY A 627 -33.50 13.20 -10.32
C GLY A 627 -33.23 11.75 -10.73
N TYR A 628 -33.05 10.85 -9.77
CA TYR A 628 -32.85 9.41 -10.04
C TYR A 628 -34.15 8.62 -9.93
N ARG A 629 -34.16 7.45 -10.58
CA ARG A 629 -35.22 6.45 -10.40
C ARG A 629 -35.07 5.72 -9.06
N PRO A 630 -36.18 5.21 -8.46
CA PRO A 630 -36.13 4.46 -7.21
C PRO A 630 -35.23 3.23 -7.30
N LEU A 631 -34.58 2.85 -6.19
CA LEU A 631 -33.70 1.67 -6.14
C LEU A 631 -34.48 0.38 -6.42
N SER A 632 -35.77 0.32 -6.03
CA SER A 632 -36.66 -0.83 -6.27
C SER A 632 -36.74 -1.21 -7.75
N GLU A 633 -36.68 -0.26 -8.68
CA GLU A 633 -36.72 -0.58 -10.11
C GLU A 633 -35.47 -1.37 -10.56
N PHE A 634 -34.32 -1.08 -9.98
CA PHE A 634 -33.08 -1.79 -10.26
C PHE A 634 -33.03 -3.17 -9.59
N VAL A 635 -33.65 -3.32 -8.42
CA VAL A 635 -33.82 -4.60 -7.74
C VAL A 635 -34.74 -5.53 -8.53
N GLU A 636 -35.88 -5.03 -9.00
CA GLU A 636 -36.84 -5.81 -9.77
C GLU A 636 -36.25 -6.26 -11.11
N LEU A 637 -35.46 -5.43 -11.76
CA LEU A 637 -34.75 -5.80 -12.99
C LEU A 637 -33.82 -7.00 -12.77
N ASN A 638 -33.10 -7.04 -11.65
CA ASN A 638 -32.26 -8.17 -11.28
C ASN A 638 -33.08 -9.46 -11.08
N ARG A 639 -34.24 -9.38 -10.43
CA ARG A 639 -35.14 -10.54 -10.20
C ARG A 639 -35.70 -11.09 -11.50
N ILE A 640 -36.13 -10.23 -12.41
CA ILE A 640 -36.68 -10.64 -13.72
C ILE A 640 -35.61 -11.39 -14.52
N LEU A 641 -34.38 -10.91 -14.55
CA LEU A 641 -33.27 -11.54 -15.27
C LEU A 641 -32.95 -12.94 -14.74
N LEU A 642 -33.02 -13.16 -13.43
CA LEU A 642 -32.83 -14.50 -12.82
C LEU A 642 -33.99 -15.46 -13.13
N HIS A 643 -35.22 -14.97 -13.14
CA HIS A 643 -36.34 -15.82 -13.45
C HIS A 643 -36.25 -16.41 -14.88
N TYR A 644 -35.75 -15.61 -15.84
CA TYR A 644 -35.46 -16.08 -17.18
C TYR A 644 -34.37 -17.16 -17.24
N GLN A 645 -33.42 -17.17 -16.31
CA GLN A 645 -32.38 -18.20 -16.23
C GLN A 645 -32.93 -19.57 -15.79
N HIS A 646 -33.75 -19.58 -14.73
CA HIS A 646 -34.33 -20.82 -14.21
C HIS A 646 -35.24 -21.49 -15.23
N THR A 647 -35.93 -20.71 -16.04
CA THR A 647 -36.82 -21.24 -17.10
C THR A 647 -36.05 -21.83 -18.30
N ARG A 648 -34.86 -21.30 -18.62
CA ARG A 648 -34.03 -21.84 -19.73
C ARG A 648 -33.20 -23.08 -19.38
N MET A 649 -32.93 -23.34 -18.11
CA MET A 649 -32.21 -24.55 -17.67
C MET A 649 -33.13 -25.78 -17.54
N HIS A 650 -34.45 -25.61 -17.70
CA HIS A 650 -35.44 -26.70 -17.66
C HIS A 650 -36.14 -26.92 -19.01
N CYS A 651 -35.73 -26.31 -20.06
CA CYS A 651 -36.04 -26.62 -21.45
C CYS A 651 -34.74 -27.01 -22.19
#